data_89d5244326450a331dfea1154f8edf3c
#
_entry.id   89d5244326450a331dfea1154f8edf3c
#
_cell.length_a   1.000
_cell.length_b   1.000
_cell.length_c   1.000
_cell.angle_alpha   90.00
_cell.angle_beta   90.00
_cell.angle_gamma   90.00
#
_symmetry.space_group_name_H-M   'P 1'
#
loop_
_entity.id
_entity.type
_entity.pdbx_description
1 polymer ?
#
loop_
_entity_poly.entity_id
_entity_poly.type
_entity_poly.pdbx_seq_one_letter_code
_entity_poly.pdbx_strand_id
1 'polypeptide(L)'
;MEINMDYFDRLEADTKALYEIANEARSKGLDVETKSEVPLAKDLAERVEGLVGPEGVAKRIKELEQDITREEVAFEIAAEIASGKFELTKEKANYNEEQRCDQGLRTALAILTEGVVAAPLEGISQVKIKENFDSTKYIAVYFAGPIRSAGGTAAALAVLLGDKIKEAIGIDDFKPIDDEIERYVEEVELYESEVTNLQYSPTPEEVRFAANHIPVEVTGEQTDQVEVSHRDLERVETNNIRGGALLAMVEGVIQKSKKILKISKKLKLDSWGWLSEYSKPKSDDKKSDDDSTDLVTEPKYIQDIIGGRPVLGYPSEKGGYRLRYGRSRNTGLATMGVHPATMALLDFLAVGTQLKIEYPGKGNCVVPVDSIEGPIVKLKNGDVVKIDKIKQAKELKNQVVEILFLGDMLVAFGEFLRNNQPLMPSGWCEEWWLGLLQKSDKFDSTDETLDLHRLEYDYIPATEAFKLSEEYDIPLHPKYTYCYNDATVNDLNSLIDVILENKSKYSPENGLTIDLDYRKRVLEIIGVPHTVKDGKITIDKDHSYALINTLSDNIPVKEHTLEALNEVSPIEIKNKAPAYIGTRVGRPEKSKERLMRPAPHGLFPIGNYGGSRRLVATAAKKGNVKVDLARRKCTQCKISSFQSICPHCGAPTEISPHSVKNINLSAMLKKASDNVKVRKVDEMKGVVGMISESKLPEPLEKGILRSKNEVFTFKDGTIRHDSTDLPLTHFIPKEIGVTVEKLLEMGYTKDCYGNPIENDEQIIELRVQDIVISNNCAD
;
A
#
# COMPACT_ATOMS: atom_id res chain seq x y z
N MET A 1 -23.80 -10.85 3.03
CA MET A 1 -23.40 -9.44 2.86
C MET A 1 -23.86 -9.03 1.47
N GLU A 2 -25.05 -8.50 1.33
CA GLU A 2 -25.45 -7.81 0.11
C GLU A 2 -24.67 -6.50 0.10
N ILE A 3 -23.54 -6.52 -0.60
CA ILE A 3 -22.85 -5.28 -0.99
C ILE A 3 -23.91 -4.47 -1.75
N ASN A 4 -24.18 -3.26 -1.31
CA ASN A 4 -25.14 -2.38 -1.94
C ASN A 4 -24.71 -2.12 -3.39
N MET A 5 -25.14 -2.97 -4.32
CA MET A 5 -24.84 -2.91 -5.76
C MET A 5 -25.12 -1.51 -6.32
N ASP A 6 -26.16 -0.84 -5.81
CA ASP A 6 -26.53 0.51 -6.19
C ASP A 6 -25.43 1.57 -5.88
N TYR A 7 -24.61 1.39 -4.85
CA TYR A 7 -23.51 2.28 -4.57
C TYR A 7 -22.40 2.20 -5.64
N PHE A 8 -21.98 1.00 -6.01
CA PHE A 8 -20.95 0.81 -7.03
C PHE A 8 -21.45 1.19 -8.43
N ASP A 9 -22.71 0.91 -8.74
CA ASP A 9 -23.32 1.32 -9.99
C ASP A 9 -23.35 2.85 -10.13
N ARG A 10 -23.62 3.57 -9.02
CA ARG A 10 -23.53 5.04 -8.98
C ARG A 10 -22.12 5.56 -9.17
N LEU A 11 -21.12 4.98 -8.51
CA LEU A 11 -19.71 5.34 -8.72
C LEU A 11 -19.30 5.16 -10.16
N GLU A 12 -19.72 4.07 -10.81
CA GLU A 12 -19.44 3.85 -12.24
C GLU A 12 -20.12 4.89 -13.12
N ALA A 13 -21.38 5.24 -12.83
CA ALA A 13 -22.12 6.26 -13.57
C ALA A 13 -21.48 7.65 -13.41
N ASP A 14 -21.12 8.05 -12.19
CA ASP A 14 -20.46 9.32 -11.91
C ASP A 14 -19.09 9.40 -12.61
N THR A 15 -18.33 8.30 -12.58
CA THR A 15 -17.04 8.21 -13.28
C THR A 15 -17.22 8.38 -14.79
N LYS A 16 -18.21 7.71 -15.40
CA LYS A 16 -18.53 7.88 -16.83
C LYS A 16 -18.90 9.33 -17.16
N ALA A 17 -19.71 9.99 -16.33
CA ALA A 17 -20.09 11.39 -16.54
C ALA A 17 -18.86 12.32 -16.51
N LEU A 18 -17.90 12.10 -15.60
CA LEU A 18 -16.64 12.86 -15.56
C LEU A 18 -15.80 12.63 -16.83
N TYR A 19 -15.74 11.40 -17.34
CA TYR A 19 -15.05 11.13 -18.61
C TYR A 19 -15.72 11.79 -19.80
N GLU A 20 -17.06 11.89 -19.83
CA GLU A 20 -17.78 12.62 -20.89
C GLU A 20 -17.38 14.11 -20.90
N ILE A 21 -17.33 14.76 -19.74
CA ILE A 21 -16.87 16.15 -19.61
C ILE A 21 -15.43 16.31 -20.11
N ALA A 22 -14.52 15.43 -19.67
CA ALA A 22 -13.13 15.46 -20.09
C ALA A 22 -12.97 15.23 -21.60
N ASN A 23 -13.72 14.31 -22.17
CA ASN A 23 -13.71 14.03 -23.62
C ASN A 23 -14.30 15.19 -24.44
N GLU A 24 -15.33 15.87 -23.92
CA GLU A 24 -15.85 17.08 -24.54
C GLU A 24 -14.80 18.20 -24.59
N ALA A 25 -14.08 18.44 -23.48
CA ALA A 25 -13.00 19.42 -23.42
C ALA A 25 -11.87 19.06 -24.42
N ARG A 26 -11.47 17.80 -24.51
CA ARG A 26 -10.47 17.31 -25.46
C ARG A 26 -10.91 17.45 -26.91
N SER A 27 -12.18 17.17 -27.21
CA SER A 27 -12.73 17.31 -28.55
C SER A 27 -12.70 18.79 -29.05
N LYS A 28 -12.71 19.73 -28.12
CA LYS A 28 -12.56 21.17 -28.40
C LYS A 28 -11.09 21.62 -28.46
N GLY A 29 -10.14 20.74 -28.25
CA GLY A 29 -8.71 21.05 -28.25
C GLY A 29 -8.25 21.80 -27.00
N LEU A 30 -9.02 21.77 -25.92
CA LEU A 30 -8.74 22.46 -24.66
C LEU A 30 -7.76 21.69 -23.74
N ASP A 31 -7.31 20.51 -24.18
CA ASP A 31 -6.25 19.73 -23.55
C ASP A 31 -5.07 19.52 -24.50
N VAL A 32 -3.86 19.38 -23.94
CA VAL A 32 -2.66 19.06 -24.74
C VAL A 32 -2.69 17.64 -25.23
N GLU A 33 -3.29 16.72 -24.47
CA GLU A 33 -3.51 15.34 -24.85
C GLU A 33 -4.93 15.14 -25.40
N THR A 34 -5.04 14.35 -26.45
CA THR A 34 -6.33 14.08 -27.13
C THR A 34 -7.07 12.90 -26.53
N LYS A 35 -6.39 12.04 -25.77
CA LYS A 35 -6.95 10.85 -25.11
C LYS A 35 -6.73 10.92 -23.61
N SER A 36 -7.54 10.20 -22.84
CA SER A 36 -7.32 10.04 -21.41
C SER A 36 -6.04 9.22 -21.19
N GLU A 37 -5.17 9.69 -20.30
CA GLU A 37 -3.96 8.98 -19.89
C GLU A 37 -4.29 7.73 -19.06
N VAL A 38 -5.39 7.76 -18.33
CA VAL A 38 -5.86 6.64 -17.49
C VAL A 38 -7.24 6.22 -17.99
N PRO A 39 -7.33 5.27 -18.93
CA PRO A 39 -8.62 4.76 -19.39
C PRO A 39 -9.32 3.96 -18.30
N LEU A 40 -10.65 3.88 -18.39
CA LEU A 40 -11.43 2.95 -17.59
C LEU A 40 -11.01 1.53 -17.91
N ALA A 41 -10.65 0.76 -16.91
CA ALA A 41 -10.26 -0.63 -17.04
C ALA A 41 -11.09 -1.50 -16.07
N LYS A 42 -11.64 -2.60 -16.56
CA LYS A 42 -12.44 -3.53 -15.75
C LYS A 42 -11.59 -4.54 -14.98
N ASP A 43 -10.38 -4.81 -15.49
CA ASP A 43 -9.46 -5.77 -14.92
C ASP A 43 -7.99 -5.36 -15.16
N LEU A 44 -7.07 -6.18 -14.66
CA LEU A 44 -5.63 -5.94 -14.80
C LEU A 44 -5.19 -5.91 -16.28
N ALA A 45 -5.70 -6.78 -17.11
CA ALA A 45 -5.29 -6.87 -18.51
C ALA A 45 -5.64 -5.57 -19.27
N GLU A 46 -6.88 -5.08 -19.11
CA GLU A 46 -7.31 -3.80 -19.68
C GLU A 46 -6.53 -2.62 -19.12
N ARG A 47 -6.20 -2.66 -17.82
CA ARG A 47 -5.36 -1.64 -17.19
C ARG A 47 -3.95 -1.61 -17.78
N VAL A 48 -3.33 -2.76 -17.97
CA VAL A 48 -2.00 -2.87 -18.59
C VAL A 48 -2.03 -2.36 -20.02
N GLU A 49 -3.04 -2.76 -20.81
CA GLU A 49 -3.20 -2.26 -22.17
C GLU A 49 -3.34 -0.75 -22.23
N GLY A 50 -4.20 -0.20 -21.39
CA GLY A 50 -4.46 1.25 -21.39
C GLY A 50 -3.28 2.11 -20.91
N LEU A 51 -2.47 1.61 -19.99
CA LEU A 51 -1.35 2.38 -19.40
C LEU A 51 -0.04 2.23 -20.18
N VAL A 52 0.28 1.03 -20.63
CA VAL A 52 1.61 0.69 -21.14
C VAL A 52 1.57 -0.15 -22.41
N GLY A 53 0.69 -1.13 -22.44
CA GLY A 53 0.68 -2.17 -23.45
C GLY A 53 0.30 -1.71 -24.84
N PRO A 54 0.61 -2.49 -25.88
CA PRO A 54 0.03 -2.30 -27.20
C PRO A 54 -1.45 -2.66 -27.19
N GLU A 55 -2.22 -2.06 -28.09
CA GLU A 55 -3.63 -2.38 -28.29
C GLU A 55 -3.81 -3.86 -28.65
N GLY A 56 -4.78 -4.53 -28.01
CA GLY A 56 -5.04 -5.97 -28.16
C GLY A 56 -4.31 -6.86 -27.18
N VAL A 57 -3.36 -6.34 -26.40
CA VAL A 57 -2.61 -7.14 -25.42
C VAL A 57 -3.50 -7.64 -24.29
N ALA A 58 -4.55 -6.89 -23.91
CA ALA A 58 -5.50 -7.32 -22.88
C ALA A 58 -6.19 -8.65 -23.23
N LYS A 59 -6.58 -8.79 -24.48
CA LYS A 59 -7.17 -10.04 -24.98
C LYS A 59 -6.17 -11.20 -24.87
N ARG A 60 -4.93 -10.96 -25.29
CA ARG A 60 -3.88 -11.98 -25.26
C ARG A 60 -3.51 -12.40 -23.84
N ILE A 61 -3.45 -11.45 -22.90
CA ILE A 61 -3.24 -11.74 -21.48
C ILE A 61 -4.35 -12.66 -20.96
N LYS A 62 -5.63 -12.32 -21.19
CA LYS A 62 -6.78 -13.13 -20.77
C LYS A 62 -6.80 -14.54 -21.38
N GLU A 63 -6.33 -14.71 -22.61
CA GLU A 63 -6.18 -16.01 -23.25
C GLU A 63 -5.12 -16.86 -22.52
N LEU A 64 -3.95 -16.29 -22.25
CA LEU A 64 -2.84 -17.00 -21.60
C LEU A 64 -3.11 -17.31 -20.12
N GLU A 65 -3.80 -16.43 -19.39
CA GLU A 65 -4.15 -16.63 -17.98
C GLU A 65 -5.06 -17.85 -17.72
N GLN A 66 -5.68 -18.42 -18.76
CA GLN A 66 -6.47 -19.65 -18.66
C GLN A 66 -5.59 -20.88 -18.42
N ASP A 67 -4.37 -20.89 -18.95
CA ASP A 67 -3.51 -22.06 -19.00
C ASP A 67 -2.25 -21.94 -18.14
N ILE A 68 -1.73 -20.72 -17.95
CA ILE A 68 -0.44 -20.47 -17.28
C ILE A 68 -0.55 -19.38 -16.22
N THR A 69 0.43 -19.34 -15.33
CA THR A 69 0.46 -18.35 -14.23
C THR A 69 0.76 -16.94 -14.75
N ARG A 70 0.38 -15.92 -13.98
CA ARG A 70 0.63 -14.51 -14.33
C ARG A 70 2.10 -14.19 -14.60
N GLU A 71 3.01 -14.79 -13.87
CA GLU A 71 4.43 -14.62 -14.14
C GLU A 71 4.80 -15.19 -15.51
N GLU A 72 4.35 -16.39 -15.84
CA GLU A 72 4.58 -17.00 -17.14
C GLU A 72 3.93 -16.18 -18.26
N VAL A 73 2.72 -15.66 -18.04
CA VAL A 73 2.03 -14.75 -18.99
C VAL A 73 2.90 -13.52 -19.28
N ALA A 74 3.44 -12.88 -18.25
CA ALA A 74 4.27 -11.68 -18.42
C ALA A 74 5.51 -11.96 -19.28
N PHE A 75 6.20 -13.07 -19.03
CA PHE A 75 7.40 -13.45 -19.79
C PHE A 75 7.08 -13.85 -21.22
N GLU A 76 5.95 -14.52 -21.46
CA GLU A 76 5.51 -14.88 -22.81
C GLU A 76 5.09 -13.64 -23.61
N ILE A 77 4.32 -12.73 -23.02
CA ILE A 77 3.95 -11.45 -23.65
C ILE A 77 5.20 -10.63 -24.02
N ALA A 78 6.20 -10.57 -23.12
CA ALA A 78 7.46 -9.90 -23.45
C ALA A 78 8.14 -10.49 -24.69
N ALA A 79 8.21 -11.82 -24.76
CA ALA A 79 8.82 -12.54 -25.87
C ALA A 79 8.03 -12.38 -27.19
N GLU A 80 6.70 -12.45 -27.13
CA GLU A 80 5.82 -12.26 -28.29
C GLU A 80 5.96 -10.84 -28.89
N ILE A 81 5.96 -9.81 -28.03
CA ILE A 81 6.10 -8.42 -28.51
C ILE A 81 7.51 -8.17 -29.07
N ALA A 82 8.56 -8.57 -28.36
CA ALA A 82 9.94 -8.33 -28.76
C ALA A 82 10.28 -9.05 -30.07
N SER A 83 9.86 -10.31 -30.24
CA SER A 83 10.12 -11.09 -31.45
C SER A 83 9.25 -10.67 -32.68
N GLY A 84 8.31 -9.74 -32.48
CA GLY A 84 7.40 -9.30 -33.54
C GLY A 84 6.29 -10.29 -33.90
N LYS A 85 6.07 -11.29 -33.04
CA LYS A 85 4.94 -12.24 -33.20
C LYS A 85 3.61 -11.61 -32.79
N PHE A 86 3.64 -10.60 -31.93
CA PHE A 86 2.46 -9.83 -31.58
C PHE A 86 2.25 -8.70 -32.59
N GLU A 87 1.07 -8.67 -33.23
CA GLU A 87 0.71 -7.61 -34.20
C GLU A 87 0.49 -6.28 -33.44
N LEU A 88 1.42 -5.36 -33.62
CA LEU A 88 1.29 -3.99 -33.14
C LEU A 88 0.33 -3.21 -34.07
N THR A 89 -0.38 -2.23 -33.49
CA THR A 89 -1.26 -1.33 -34.26
C THR A 89 -0.51 -0.60 -35.35
N LYS A 90 -1.26 -0.07 -36.35
CA LYS A 90 -0.67 0.68 -37.48
C LYS A 90 0.25 1.82 -37.06
N GLU A 91 0.01 2.45 -35.91
CA GLU A 91 0.86 3.51 -35.38
C GLU A 91 2.22 2.98 -34.87
N LYS A 92 2.25 1.77 -34.31
CA LYS A 92 3.45 1.09 -33.77
C LYS A 92 4.00 0.00 -34.71
N ALA A 93 3.38 -0.23 -35.87
CA ALA A 93 3.81 -1.22 -36.84
C ALA A 93 5.23 -0.98 -37.39
N ASN A 94 5.73 0.26 -37.27
CA ASN A 94 7.06 0.66 -37.71
C ASN A 94 8.10 0.62 -36.59
N TYR A 95 7.79 0.03 -35.45
CA TYR A 95 8.77 -0.10 -34.37
C TYR A 95 9.97 -0.93 -34.82
N ASN A 96 11.18 -0.39 -34.59
CA ASN A 96 12.40 -1.15 -34.78
C ASN A 96 12.54 -2.23 -33.67
N GLU A 97 13.56 -3.05 -33.75
CA GLU A 97 13.78 -4.16 -32.82
C GLU A 97 13.94 -3.67 -31.36
N GLU A 98 14.70 -2.59 -31.13
CA GLU A 98 14.87 -1.98 -29.78
C GLU A 98 13.54 -1.49 -29.21
N GLN A 99 12.72 -0.81 -30.02
CA GLN A 99 11.42 -0.30 -29.59
C GLN A 99 10.45 -1.42 -29.24
N ARG A 100 10.52 -2.57 -29.94
CA ARG A 100 9.74 -3.76 -29.57
C ARG A 100 10.23 -4.39 -28.28
N CYS A 101 11.54 -4.45 -28.07
CA CYS A 101 12.12 -4.94 -26.82
C CYS A 101 11.72 -4.05 -25.63
N ASP A 102 11.78 -2.74 -25.76
CA ASP A 102 11.37 -1.77 -24.75
C ASP A 102 9.86 -1.90 -24.44
N GLN A 103 9.02 -1.98 -25.47
CA GLN A 103 7.57 -2.18 -25.31
C GLN A 103 7.25 -3.51 -24.62
N GLY A 104 7.93 -4.60 -25.01
CA GLY A 104 7.75 -5.92 -24.41
C GLY A 104 8.10 -5.94 -22.93
N LEU A 105 9.28 -5.38 -22.58
CA LEU A 105 9.75 -5.29 -21.20
C LEU A 105 8.79 -4.48 -20.32
N ARG A 106 8.36 -3.31 -20.78
CA ARG A 106 7.45 -2.44 -20.02
C ARG A 106 6.08 -3.07 -19.82
N THR A 107 5.52 -3.70 -20.88
CA THR A 107 4.21 -4.38 -20.80
C THR A 107 4.25 -5.53 -19.78
N ALA A 108 5.27 -6.39 -19.88
CA ALA A 108 5.44 -7.50 -18.95
C ALA A 108 5.68 -7.03 -17.51
N LEU A 109 6.48 -5.98 -17.32
CA LEU A 109 6.73 -5.42 -16.00
C LEU A 109 5.44 -4.82 -15.40
N ALA A 110 4.57 -4.22 -16.22
CA ALA A 110 3.26 -3.75 -15.78
C ALA A 110 2.33 -4.89 -15.34
N ILE A 111 2.37 -6.05 -16.00
CA ILE A 111 1.63 -7.26 -15.57
C ILE A 111 2.15 -7.71 -14.20
N LEU A 112 3.47 -7.84 -14.05
CA LEU A 112 4.12 -8.31 -12.81
C LEU A 112 3.93 -7.37 -11.61
N THR A 113 3.78 -6.07 -11.87
CA THR A 113 3.55 -5.05 -10.84
C THR A 113 2.07 -4.68 -10.66
N GLU A 114 1.17 -5.51 -11.18
CA GLU A 114 -0.29 -5.33 -11.07
C GLU A 114 -0.79 -3.95 -11.55
N GLY A 115 -0.21 -3.47 -12.65
CA GLY A 115 -0.55 -2.17 -13.24
C GLY A 115 -0.04 -0.96 -12.47
N VAL A 116 0.94 -1.15 -11.55
CA VAL A 116 1.67 -0.04 -10.96
C VAL A 116 2.69 0.48 -11.96
N VAL A 117 2.60 1.76 -12.30
CA VAL A 117 3.37 2.37 -13.40
C VAL A 117 4.80 2.80 -13.02
N ALA A 118 5.13 2.84 -11.73
CA ALA A 118 6.44 3.32 -11.28
C ALA A 118 7.62 2.51 -11.84
N ALA A 119 7.50 1.18 -11.93
CA ALA A 119 8.54 0.34 -12.53
C ALA A 119 8.58 0.46 -14.06
N PRO A 120 7.48 0.19 -14.79
CA PRO A 120 7.51 0.15 -16.25
C PRO A 120 7.71 1.52 -16.91
N LEU A 121 7.22 2.62 -16.32
CA LEU A 121 7.28 3.95 -16.93
C LEU A 121 8.38 4.85 -16.36
N GLU A 122 8.58 4.82 -15.05
CA GLU A 122 9.56 5.71 -14.39
C GLU A 122 10.87 4.99 -14.07
N GLY A 123 10.84 3.69 -13.81
CA GLY A 123 12.00 2.89 -13.38
C GLY A 123 12.90 2.42 -14.52
N ILE A 124 12.36 2.31 -15.74
CA ILE A 124 13.09 1.96 -16.94
C ILE A 124 13.13 3.18 -17.86
N SER A 125 14.32 3.66 -18.23
CA SER A 125 14.43 4.79 -19.17
C SER A 125 14.38 4.32 -20.61
N GLN A 126 15.08 3.24 -20.96
CA GLN A 126 15.11 2.67 -22.31
C GLN A 126 15.66 1.25 -22.33
N VAL A 127 15.47 0.54 -23.42
CA VAL A 127 16.14 -0.72 -23.74
C VAL A 127 16.86 -0.54 -25.07
N LYS A 128 18.16 -0.89 -25.12
CA LYS A 128 18.97 -0.81 -26.34
C LYS A 128 19.55 -2.16 -26.70
N ILE A 129 19.88 -2.32 -27.99
CA ILE A 129 20.68 -3.42 -28.51
C ILE A 129 22.07 -2.87 -28.82
N LYS A 130 23.07 -3.36 -28.10
CA LYS A 130 24.48 -2.92 -28.21
C LYS A 130 25.35 -4.06 -28.74
N GLU A 131 26.61 -3.80 -29.00
CA GLU A 131 27.57 -4.78 -29.52
C GLU A 131 28.66 -5.07 -28.47
N ASN A 132 28.96 -6.34 -28.27
CA ASN A 132 30.10 -6.80 -27.51
C ASN A 132 31.39 -6.51 -28.30
N PHE A 133 32.57 -6.54 -27.64
CA PHE A 133 33.84 -6.36 -28.29
C PHE A 133 34.18 -7.44 -29.33
N ASP A 134 33.47 -8.58 -29.30
CA ASP A 134 33.55 -9.63 -30.33
C ASP A 134 32.51 -9.45 -31.45
N SER A 135 31.86 -8.30 -31.54
CA SER A 135 30.82 -7.94 -32.50
C SER A 135 29.52 -8.74 -32.40
N THR A 136 29.31 -9.52 -31.33
CA THR A 136 28.02 -10.12 -31.06
C THR A 136 27.09 -9.08 -30.40
N LYS A 137 25.76 -9.20 -30.64
CA LYS A 137 24.77 -8.25 -30.09
C LYS A 137 24.26 -8.72 -28.74
N TYR A 138 23.96 -7.77 -27.87
CA TYR A 138 23.37 -8.02 -26.55
C TYR A 138 22.33 -6.97 -26.16
N ILE A 139 21.53 -7.25 -25.13
CA ILE A 139 20.56 -6.30 -24.59
C ILE A 139 21.15 -5.51 -23.43
N ALA A 140 20.93 -4.19 -23.46
CA ALA A 140 21.18 -3.26 -22.36
C ALA A 140 19.87 -2.69 -21.82
N VAL A 141 19.61 -2.90 -20.53
CA VAL A 141 18.45 -2.35 -19.81
C VAL A 141 18.89 -1.15 -19.00
N TYR A 142 18.33 0.02 -19.33
CA TYR A 142 18.66 1.29 -18.69
C TYR A 142 17.70 1.58 -17.55
N PHE A 143 18.21 1.54 -16.32
CA PHE A 143 17.47 1.82 -15.12
C PHE A 143 17.58 3.30 -14.72
N ALA A 144 16.45 3.90 -14.38
CA ALA A 144 16.38 5.25 -13.82
C ALA A 144 16.27 5.23 -12.30
N GLY A 145 16.61 6.32 -11.63
CA GLY A 145 16.52 6.44 -10.16
C GLY A 145 15.19 6.04 -9.52
N PRO A 146 14.02 6.33 -10.14
CA PRO A 146 12.71 5.91 -9.63
C PRO A 146 12.50 4.40 -9.48
N ILE A 147 13.34 3.53 -10.06
CA ILE A 147 13.28 2.08 -9.84
C ILE A 147 13.32 1.71 -8.35
N ARG A 148 13.94 2.54 -7.52
CA ARG A 148 13.97 2.37 -6.07
C ARG A 148 12.57 2.32 -5.45
N SER A 149 11.64 3.11 -5.97
CA SER A 149 10.24 3.14 -5.48
C SER A 149 9.45 1.88 -5.82
N ALA A 150 9.83 1.21 -6.92
CA ALA A 150 9.22 -0.05 -7.35
C ALA A 150 9.71 -1.27 -6.53
N GLY A 151 10.87 -1.13 -5.87
CA GLY A 151 11.49 -2.14 -5.02
C GLY A 151 12.34 -3.16 -5.77
N GLY A 152 13.27 -3.81 -5.02
CA GLY A 152 14.27 -4.71 -5.59
C GLY A 152 13.71 -5.90 -6.37
N THR A 153 12.54 -6.40 -6.01
CA THR A 153 11.91 -7.51 -6.77
C THR A 153 11.52 -7.08 -8.18
N ALA A 154 10.92 -5.90 -8.36
CA ALA A 154 10.54 -5.40 -9.68
C ALA A 154 11.78 -5.10 -10.54
N ALA A 155 12.83 -4.54 -9.93
CA ALA A 155 14.11 -4.31 -10.59
C ALA A 155 14.75 -5.63 -11.08
N ALA A 156 14.78 -6.65 -10.22
CA ALA A 156 15.31 -7.97 -10.59
C ALA A 156 14.50 -8.65 -11.69
N LEU A 157 13.16 -8.55 -11.64
CA LEU A 157 12.29 -9.08 -12.69
C LEU A 157 12.51 -8.37 -14.03
N ALA A 158 12.81 -7.07 -14.03
CA ALA A 158 13.15 -6.35 -15.26
C ALA A 158 14.45 -6.89 -15.89
N VAL A 159 15.44 -7.28 -15.09
CA VAL A 159 16.67 -7.93 -15.58
C VAL A 159 16.37 -9.31 -16.16
N LEU A 160 15.57 -10.13 -15.48
CA LEU A 160 15.13 -11.44 -16.01
C LEU A 160 14.32 -11.31 -17.30
N LEU A 161 13.45 -10.30 -17.41
CA LEU A 161 12.69 -10.00 -18.62
C LEU A 161 13.62 -9.61 -19.77
N GLY A 162 14.67 -8.84 -19.50
CA GLY A 162 15.71 -8.54 -20.48
C GLY A 162 16.36 -9.80 -21.05
N ASP A 163 16.70 -10.77 -20.20
CA ASP A 163 17.23 -12.06 -20.62
C ASP A 163 16.24 -12.86 -21.46
N LYS A 164 14.97 -12.94 -21.04
CA LYS A 164 13.92 -13.60 -21.82
C LYS A 164 13.71 -12.97 -23.19
N ILE A 165 13.75 -11.65 -23.27
CA ILE A 165 13.65 -10.92 -24.53
C ILE A 165 14.87 -11.23 -25.42
N LYS A 166 16.09 -11.23 -24.85
CA LYS A 166 17.32 -11.61 -25.55
C LYS A 166 17.20 -13.00 -26.19
N GLU A 167 16.72 -14.00 -25.44
CA GLU A 167 16.46 -15.33 -25.96
C GLU A 167 15.45 -15.31 -27.13
N ALA A 168 14.36 -14.55 -26.99
CA ALA A 168 13.29 -14.48 -27.96
C ALA A 168 13.69 -13.87 -29.31
N ILE A 169 14.64 -12.91 -29.30
CA ILE A 169 15.18 -12.29 -30.50
C ILE A 169 16.47 -12.95 -31.01
N GLY A 170 17.04 -13.91 -30.26
CA GLY A 170 18.15 -14.74 -30.68
C GLY A 170 19.51 -14.01 -30.74
N ILE A 171 19.81 -13.15 -29.76
CA ILE A 171 21.11 -12.48 -29.63
C ILE A 171 21.89 -13.02 -28.41
N ASP A 172 23.17 -12.67 -28.31
CA ASP A 172 24.13 -13.19 -27.36
C ASP A 172 24.01 -12.55 -25.95
N ASP A 173 24.72 -13.15 -25.01
CA ASP A 173 24.88 -12.59 -23.66
C ASP A 173 25.75 -11.33 -23.67
N PHE A 174 25.54 -10.45 -22.71
CA PHE A 174 26.47 -9.39 -22.39
C PHE A 174 27.79 -9.97 -21.87
N LYS A 175 28.90 -9.53 -22.45
CA LYS A 175 30.26 -9.96 -22.09
C LYS A 175 31.03 -8.75 -21.56
N PRO A 176 31.01 -8.49 -20.23
CA PRO A 176 31.73 -7.36 -19.65
C PRO A 176 33.22 -7.57 -19.70
N ILE A 177 33.98 -6.49 -19.76
CA ILE A 177 35.45 -6.47 -19.56
C ILE A 177 35.77 -6.12 -18.10
N ASP A 178 37.01 -6.39 -17.67
CA ASP A 178 37.42 -6.19 -16.28
C ASP A 178 37.21 -4.75 -15.80
N ASP A 179 37.46 -3.75 -16.63
CA ASP A 179 37.28 -2.33 -16.28
C ASP A 179 35.80 -1.98 -16.05
N GLU A 180 34.86 -2.61 -16.78
CA GLU A 180 33.43 -2.42 -16.59
C GLU A 180 32.96 -3.10 -15.31
N ILE A 181 33.52 -4.27 -14.97
CA ILE A 181 33.26 -4.96 -13.71
C ILE A 181 33.73 -4.14 -12.51
N GLU A 182 34.98 -3.64 -12.54
CA GLU A 182 35.50 -2.80 -11.48
C GLU A 182 34.76 -1.46 -11.37
N ARG A 183 34.21 -0.96 -12.46
CA ARG A 183 33.36 0.21 -12.46
C ARG A 183 32.10 0.00 -11.61
N TYR A 184 31.45 -1.17 -11.68
CA TYR A 184 30.30 -1.49 -10.81
C TYR A 184 30.69 -1.55 -9.34
N VAL A 185 31.85 -2.12 -9.01
CA VAL A 185 32.37 -2.17 -7.64
C VAL A 185 32.58 -0.76 -7.09
N GLU A 186 33.27 0.08 -7.81
CA GLU A 186 33.53 1.47 -7.42
C GLU A 186 32.23 2.27 -7.25
N GLU A 187 31.30 2.13 -8.20
CA GLU A 187 30.01 2.82 -8.13
C GLU A 187 29.19 2.41 -6.90
N VAL A 188 29.22 1.14 -6.48
CA VAL A 188 28.52 0.65 -5.26
C VAL A 188 29.13 1.30 -4.02
N GLU A 189 30.47 1.31 -3.90
CA GLU A 189 31.17 1.92 -2.77
C GLU A 189 30.91 3.42 -2.67
N LEU A 190 30.99 4.14 -3.81
CA LEU A 190 30.71 5.57 -3.87
C LEU A 190 29.24 5.89 -3.59
N TYR A 191 28.31 5.05 -4.04
CA TYR A 191 26.88 5.26 -3.76
C TYR A 191 26.56 5.16 -2.27
N GLU A 192 27.18 4.20 -1.56
CA GLU A 192 27.00 4.06 -0.10
C GLU A 192 27.66 5.20 0.67
N SER A 193 28.84 5.64 0.26
CA SER A 193 29.59 6.69 0.97
C SER A 193 29.07 8.11 0.69
N GLU A 194 28.71 8.42 -0.55
CA GLU A 194 28.44 9.81 -0.98
C GLU A 194 26.94 10.10 -1.21
N VAL A 195 26.11 9.06 -1.50
CA VAL A 195 24.72 9.29 -1.89
C VAL A 195 23.76 8.86 -0.79
N THR A 196 23.67 7.56 -0.50
CA THR A 196 22.77 7.03 0.53
C THR A 196 23.02 5.55 0.80
N ASN A 197 22.69 5.09 2.00
CA ASN A 197 22.81 3.68 2.37
C ASN A 197 21.97 2.78 1.46
N LEU A 198 22.54 1.68 1.02
CA LEU A 198 21.85 0.56 0.37
C LEU A 198 21.07 -0.28 1.42
N GLN A 199 20.01 -0.96 0.98
CA GLN A 199 19.31 -1.91 1.85
C GLN A 199 20.09 -3.21 2.05
N TYR A 200 21.05 -3.47 1.17
CA TYR A 200 21.98 -4.57 1.22
C TYR A 200 23.34 -4.06 0.76
N SER A 201 24.37 -4.23 1.57
CA SER A 201 25.75 -3.86 1.26
C SER A 201 26.52 -5.11 0.84
N PRO A 202 26.70 -5.34 -0.48
CA PRO A 202 27.41 -6.50 -0.99
C PRO A 202 28.93 -6.32 -0.79
N THR A 203 29.65 -7.43 -0.71
CA THR A 203 31.12 -7.36 -0.80
C THR A 203 31.57 -7.07 -2.24
N PRO A 204 32.76 -6.49 -2.45
CA PRO A 204 33.33 -6.30 -3.80
C PRO A 204 33.34 -7.57 -4.65
N GLU A 205 33.61 -8.73 -4.04
CA GLU A 205 33.61 -10.03 -4.70
C GLU A 205 32.21 -10.43 -5.16
N GLU A 206 31.17 -10.16 -4.35
CA GLU A 206 29.80 -10.41 -4.74
C GLU A 206 29.38 -9.56 -5.94
N VAL A 207 29.79 -8.29 -5.98
CA VAL A 207 29.51 -7.40 -7.12
C VAL A 207 30.23 -7.89 -8.38
N ARG A 208 31.54 -8.20 -8.29
CA ARG A 208 32.32 -8.74 -9.42
C ARG A 208 31.70 -10.02 -9.98
N PHE A 209 31.34 -10.94 -9.09
CA PHE A 209 30.73 -12.19 -9.50
C PHE A 209 29.38 -11.98 -10.20
N ALA A 210 28.51 -11.14 -9.67
CA ALA A 210 27.23 -10.83 -10.29
C ALA A 210 27.41 -10.12 -11.64
N ALA A 211 28.26 -9.10 -11.72
CA ALA A 211 28.52 -8.35 -12.94
C ALA A 211 29.03 -9.23 -14.08
N ASN A 212 29.83 -10.25 -13.75
CA ASN A 212 30.39 -11.19 -14.74
C ASN A 212 29.38 -12.25 -15.22
N HIS A 213 28.30 -12.49 -14.50
CA HIS A 213 27.35 -13.59 -14.81
C HIS A 213 25.96 -13.14 -15.25
N ILE A 214 25.63 -11.86 -15.09
CA ILE A 214 24.33 -11.35 -15.55
C ILE A 214 24.32 -11.29 -17.07
N PRO A 215 23.40 -11.97 -17.76
CA PRO A 215 23.42 -12.15 -19.21
C PRO A 215 23.00 -10.90 -20.02
N VAL A 216 22.57 -9.84 -19.35
CA VAL A 216 22.18 -8.55 -19.93
C VAL A 216 22.93 -7.41 -19.26
N GLU A 217 23.21 -6.32 -19.97
CA GLU A 217 23.82 -5.15 -19.36
C GLU A 217 22.83 -4.41 -18.48
N VAL A 218 23.09 -4.35 -17.18
CA VAL A 218 22.36 -3.55 -16.20
C VAL A 218 22.99 -2.17 -16.14
N THR A 219 22.43 -1.20 -16.85
CA THR A 219 23.00 0.15 -16.99
C THR A 219 21.97 1.24 -16.68
N GLY A 220 22.29 2.49 -16.93
CA GLY A 220 21.37 3.60 -16.69
C GLY A 220 22.03 4.95 -16.92
N GLU A 221 21.21 6.00 -16.82
CA GLU A 221 21.69 7.37 -16.84
C GLU A 221 22.30 7.76 -15.50
N GLN A 222 23.08 8.83 -15.50
CA GLN A 222 23.59 9.38 -14.24
C GLN A 222 22.43 9.83 -13.33
N THR A 223 22.50 9.45 -12.06
CA THR A 223 21.52 9.88 -11.05
C THR A 223 22.08 10.94 -10.11
N ASP A 224 23.38 10.94 -9.91
CA ASP A 224 24.09 11.79 -8.96
C ASP A 224 25.37 12.35 -9.57
N GLN A 225 25.77 13.56 -9.15
CA GLN A 225 26.97 14.24 -9.66
C GLN A 225 28.20 13.80 -8.88
N VAL A 226 28.45 12.50 -8.81
CA VAL A 226 29.64 11.90 -8.21
C VAL A 226 30.40 11.19 -9.30
N GLU A 227 31.59 11.68 -9.61
CA GLU A 227 32.46 11.10 -10.64
C GLU A 227 33.19 9.87 -10.11
N VAL A 228 33.46 8.93 -11.01
CA VAL A 228 34.20 7.71 -10.74
C VAL A 228 35.62 7.77 -11.30
N SER A 229 36.49 6.88 -10.82
CA SER A 229 37.86 6.74 -11.31
C SER A 229 37.93 5.94 -12.61
N HIS A 230 37.12 4.86 -12.71
CA HIS A 230 36.94 4.06 -13.93
C HIS A 230 36.03 4.79 -14.93
N ARG A 231 36.59 5.71 -15.67
CA ARG A 231 35.87 6.60 -16.58
C ARG A 231 36.28 6.38 -18.03
N ASP A 232 35.54 7.03 -18.95
CA ASP A 232 35.78 7.00 -20.40
C ASP A 232 35.74 5.58 -20.99
N LEU A 233 34.89 4.70 -20.41
CA LEU A 233 34.68 3.38 -20.93
C LEU A 233 33.74 3.44 -22.16
N GLU A 234 34.13 2.76 -23.23
CA GLU A 234 33.52 2.88 -24.57
C GLU A 234 31.99 2.59 -24.54
N ARG A 235 31.54 1.62 -23.72
CA ARG A 235 30.13 1.20 -23.65
C ARG A 235 29.35 1.85 -22.51
N VAL A 236 30.01 2.63 -21.62
CA VAL A 236 29.38 3.31 -20.49
C VAL A 236 29.27 4.81 -20.80
N GLU A 237 28.06 5.29 -20.98
CA GLU A 237 27.74 6.62 -21.53
C GLU A 237 27.96 7.78 -20.53
N THR A 238 28.31 7.50 -19.27
CA THR A 238 28.55 8.54 -18.25
C THR A 238 29.70 8.21 -17.32
N ASN A 239 30.39 9.25 -16.85
CA ASN A 239 31.47 9.15 -15.86
C ASN A 239 30.95 9.37 -14.41
N ASN A 240 29.67 9.52 -14.24
CA ASN A 240 29.01 9.66 -12.94
C ASN A 240 28.24 8.40 -12.54
N ILE A 241 27.88 8.30 -11.26
CA ILE A 241 27.17 7.16 -10.70
C ILE A 241 25.82 6.93 -11.38
N ARG A 242 25.55 5.66 -11.74
CA ARG A 242 24.30 5.15 -12.32
C ARG A 242 23.45 4.48 -11.24
N GLY A 243 22.90 5.26 -10.29
CA GLY A 243 22.21 4.73 -9.11
C GLY A 243 21.06 3.78 -9.42
N GLY A 244 20.31 3.96 -10.53
CA GLY A 244 19.28 3.02 -10.96
C GLY A 244 19.81 1.63 -11.28
N ALA A 245 20.96 1.56 -12.00
CA ALA A 245 21.62 0.31 -12.34
C ALA A 245 22.15 -0.42 -11.08
N LEU A 246 22.78 0.34 -10.18
CA LEU A 246 23.27 -0.21 -8.91
C LEU A 246 22.14 -0.81 -8.07
N LEU A 247 21.03 -0.10 -7.94
CA LEU A 247 19.86 -0.60 -7.21
C LEU A 247 19.30 -1.88 -7.83
N ALA A 248 19.23 -1.96 -9.17
CA ALA A 248 18.78 -3.16 -9.87
C ALA A 248 19.72 -4.35 -9.65
N MET A 249 21.03 -4.14 -9.68
CA MET A 249 22.02 -5.18 -9.43
C MET A 249 22.03 -5.60 -7.94
N VAL A 250 22.19 -4.66 -7.01
CA VAL A 250 22.44 -4.92 -5.59
C VAL A 250 21.17 -5.30 -4.84
N GLU A 251 20.18 -4.37 -4.79
CA GLU A 251 18.92 -4.58 -4.08
C GLU A 251 17.97 -5.50 -4.87
N GLY A 252 18.16 -5.59 -6.18
CA GLY A 252 17.45 -6.49 -7.09
C GLY A 252 18.08 -7.89 -7.13
N VAL A 253 19.07 -8.07 -8.01
CA VAL A 253 19.60 -9.41 -8.33
C VAL A 253 20.30 -10.07 -7.15
N ILE A 254 21.27 -9.39 -6.51
CA ILE A 254 22.10 -9.98 -5.46
C ILE A 254 21.24 -10.25 -4.21
N GLN A 255 20.57 -9.24 -3.69
CA GLN A 255 19.75 -9.36 -2.47
C GLN A 255 18.60 -10.36 -2.61
N LYS A 256 17.98 -10.46 -3.79
CA LYS A 256 16.83 -11.35 -4.05
C LYS A 256 17.22 -12.66 -4.74
N SER A 257 18.50 -13.03 -4.75
CA SER A 257 19.05 -14.21 -5.44
C SER A 257 18.23 -15.48 -5.26
N LYS A 258 17.82 -15.84 -4.03
CA LYS A 258 16.98 -17.03 -3.76
C LYS A 258 15.63 -16.97 -4.49
N LYS A 259 14.97 -15.81 -4.50
CA LYS A 259 13.68 -15.62 -5.17
C LYS A 259 13.84 -15.69 -6.68
N ILE A 260 14.86 -15.03 -7.21
CA ILE A 260 15.16 -15.02 -8.64
C ILE A 260 15.51 -16.41 -9.14
N LEU A 261 16.33 -17.17 -8.41
CA LEU A 261 16.67 -18.55 -8.74
C LEU A 261 15.41 -19.46 -8.80
N LYS A 262 14.43 -19.24 -7.89
CA LYS A 262 13.16 -19.98 -7.95
C LYS A 262 12.35 -19.61 -9.19
N ILE A 263 12.29 -18.32 -9.53
CA ILE A 263 11.55 -17.84 -10.70
C ILE A 263 12.23 -18.28 -11.99
N SER A 264 13.56 -18.15 -12.11
CA SER A 264 14.31 -18.56 -13.31
C SER A 264 14.16 -20.05 -13.61
N LYS A 265 14.20 -20.91 -12.57
CA LYS A 265 13.94 -22.36 -12.71
C LYS A 265 12.54 -22.65 -13.20
N LYS A 266 11.50 -21.95 -12.66
CA LYS A 266 10.12 -22.08 -13.11
C LYS A 266 9.96 -21.70 -14.58
N LEU A 267 10.63 -20.64 -15.00
CA LEU A 267 10.59 -20.10 -16.35
C LEU A 267 11.60 -20.75 -17.30
N LYS A 268 12.39 -21.73 -16.84
CA LYS A 268 13.43 -22.44 -17.59
C LYS A 268 14.49 -21.51 -18.21
N LEU A 269 14.90 -20.50 -17.47
CA LEU A 269 15.99 -19.58 -17.81
C LEU A 269 17.31 -20.16 -17.23
N ASP A 270 18.00 -20.98 -18.01
CA ASP A 270 19.17 -21.75 -17.56
C ASP A 270 20.39 -20.86 -17.25
N SER A 271 20.47 -19.67 -17.86
CA SER A 271 21.52 -18.65 -17.65
C SER A 271 21.67 -18.19 -16.19
N TRP A 272 20.68 -18.44 -15.32
CA TRP A 272 20.63 -17.97 -13.92
C TRP A 272 21.05 -19.01 -12.89
N GLY A 273 21.56 -20.17 -13.30
CA GLY A 273 22.00 -21.26 -12.39
C GLY A 273 23.09 -20.84 -11.40
N TRP A 274 23.91 -19.86 -11.74
CA TRP A 274 24.97 -19.28 -10.92
C TRP A 274 24.47 -18.67 -9.61
N LEU A 275 23.22 -18.21 -9.55
CA LEU A 275 22.62 -17.67 -8.32
C LEU A 275 22.56 -18.71 -7.18
N SER A 276 22.71 -20.00 -7.49
CA SER A 276 22.79 -21.03 -6.47
C SER A 276 24.00 -20.86 -5.54
N GLU A 277 25.05 -20.20 -6.00
CA GLU A 277 26.24 -19.90 -5.19
C GLU A 277 25.97 -18.86 -4.11
N TYR A 278 25.14 -17.86 -4.41
CA TYR A 278 24.66 -16.88 -3.43
C TYR A 278 23.60 -17.45 -2.46
N SER A 279 22.94 -18.52 -2.85
CA SER A 279 21.86 -19.14 -2.09
C SER A 279 22.35 -20.12 -1.03
N LYS A 280 23.66 -20.39 -0.95
CA LYS A 280 24.24 -21.24 0.10
C LYS A 280 24.10 -20.53 1.43
N PRO A 281 23.53 -21.17 2.48
CA PRO A 281 23.43 -20.52 3.79
C PRO A 281 24.85 -20.17 4.27
N LYS A 282 25.11 -18.91 4.60
CA LYS A 282 26.25 -18.53 5.43
C LYS A 282 26.12 -19.37 6.70
N SER A 283 27.18 -20.01 7.17
CA SER A 283 27.26 -21.09 8.15
C SER A 283 26.54 -20.91 9.49
N ASP A 284 25.81 -19.81 9.70
CA ASP A 284 25.07 -19.51 10.93
C ASP A 284 23.54 -19.60 10.80
N ASP A 285 22.99 -19.76 9.60
CA ASP A 285 21.54 -19.93 9.38
C ASP A 285 21.18 -21.41 9.16
N LYS A 286 21.34 -22.24 10.16
CA LYS A 286 20.65 -23.53 10.22
C LYS A 286 19.17 -23.30 10.53
N LYS A 287 18.37 -22.94 9.55
CA LYS A 287 16.94 -23.26 9.57
C LYS A 287 16.81 -24.70 9.14
N SER A 288 16.44 -25.55 10.08
CA SER A 288 16.03 -26.91 9.84
C SER A 288 14.87 -26.93 8.84
N ASP A 289 15.00 -27.75 7.78
CA ASP A 289 13.89 -28.21 6.95
C ASP A 289 12.99 -29.14 7.80
N ASP A 290 12.43 -28.63 8.87
CA ASP A 290 11.46 -29.34 9.67
C ASP A 290 10.09 -28.76 9.31
N ASP A 291 9.22 -29.59 8.78
CA ASP A 291 7.82 -29.33 8.43
C ASP A 291 6.96 -29.09 9.70
N SER A 292 7.58 -28.59 10.79
CA SER A 292 6.86 -28.24 11.99
C SER A 292 6.06 -26.96 11.76
N THR A 293 4.76 -27.02 11.98
CA THR A 293 3.81 -25.92 11.96
C THR A 293 4.02 -24.92 13.09
N ASP A 294 5.13 -25.02 13.83
CA ASP A 294 5.42 -24.18 14.97
C ASP A 294 5.85 -22.77 14.52
N LEU A 295 5.15 -21.77 15.03
CA LEU A 295 5.44 -20.36 14.81
C LEU A 295 6.78 -20.03 15.47
N VAL A 296 7.79 -19.71 14.63
CA VAL A 296 9.11 -19.28 15.10
C VAL A 296 9.10 -17.78 15.29
N THR A 297 9.50 -17.30 16.47
CA THR A 297 9.66 -15.87 16.75
C THR A 297 10.64 -15.22 15.78
N GLU A 298 10.28 -14.06 15.20
CA GLU A 298 11.10 -13.32 14.24
C GLU A 298 11.54 -11.95 14.80
N PRO A 299 12.69 -11.89 15.49
CA PRO A 299 13.14 -10.67 16.17
C PRO A 299 13.70 -9.59 15.22
N LYS A 300 13.74 -9.80 13.93
CA LYS A 300 14.38 -8.89 12.96
C LYS A 300 13.89 -7.45 13.05
N TYR A 301 12.60 -7.21 13.36
CA TYR A 301 12.05 -5.86 13.45
C TYR A 301 12.60 -5.05 14.63
N ILE A 302 13.20 -5.68 15.65
CA ILE A 302 13.83 -5.02 16.81
C ILE A 302 15.35 -5.03 16.76
N GLN A 303 15.98 -5.75 15.83
CA GLN A 303 17.45 -5.77 15.71
C GLN A 303 18.02 -4.37 15.41
N ASP A 304 17.29 -3.56 14.64
CA ASP A 304 17.64 -2.18 14.33
C ASP A 304 16.89 -1.22 15.26
N ILE A 305 17.18 -1.21 16.55
CA ILE A 305 16.58 -0.24 17.48
C ILE A 305 17.12 1.15 17.19
N ILE A 306 16.23 2.03 16.79
CA ILE A 306 16.55 3.44 16.54
C ILE A 306 15.97 4.29 17.67
N GLY A 307 16.77 5.17 18.25
CA GLY A 307 16.32 6.08 19.28
C GLY A 307 15.07 6.87 18.88
N GLY A 308 14.13 7.04 19.81
CA GLY A 308 12.83 7.71 19.56
C GLY A 308 11.77 6.86 18.87
N ARG A 309 12.02 5.54 18.69
CA ARG A 309 11.04 4.62 18.10
C ARG A 309 10.75 3.46 19.07
N PRO A 310 9.79 3.64 19.98
CA PRO A 310 9.51 2.66 21.03
C PRO A 310 9.06 1.31 20.47
N VAL A 311 9.43 0.24 21.18
CA VAL A 311 8.87 -1.10 21.03
C VAL A 311 7.54 -1.13 21.76
N LEU A 312 6.48 -1.59 21.12
CA LEU A 312 5.13 -1.69 21.68
C LEU A 312 4.80 -3.11 22.10
N GLY A 313 5.42 -4.10 21.49
CA GLY A 313 5.32 -5.52 21.83
C GLY A 313 6.57 -6.24 21.39
N TYR A 314 7.08 -7.13 22.25
CA TYR A 314 8.20 -8.01 21.91
C TYR A 314 7.78 -9.17 21.00
N PRO A 315 8.72 -9.88 20.35
CA PRO A 315 8.41 -10.95 19.42
C PRO A 315 7.56 -12.04 20.07
N SER A 316 6.39 -12.27 19.49
CA SER A 316 5.42 -13.32 19.89
C SER A 316 5.09 -13.33 21.39
N GLU A 317 5.27 -12.20 22.08
CA GLU A 317 5.04 -12.08 23.52
C GLU A 317 3.55 -11.92 23.83
N LYS A 318 3.10 -12.63 24.88
CA LYS A 318 1.74 -12.54 25.42
C LYS A 318 1.35 -11.09 25.74
N GLY A 319 0.11 -10.71 25.43
CA GLY A 319 -0.37 -9.33 25.56
C GLY A 319 -0.03 -8.40 24.39
N GLY A 320 0.74 -8.88 23.40
CA GLY A 320 0.96 -8.18 22.13
C GLY A 320 -0.33 -8.01 21.31
N TYR A 321 -0.19 -7.54 20.08
CA TYR A 321 -1.32 -7.46 19.17
C TYR A 321 -1.77 -8.85 18.72
N ARG A 322 -3.08 -9.07 18.75
CA ARG A 322 -3.72 -10.27 18.21
C ARG A 322 -4.00 -10.07 16.73
N LEU A 323 -3.58 -11.02 15.89
CA LEU A 323 -3.81 -10.96 14.44
C LEU A 323 -5.31 -11.11 14.11
N ARG A 324 -5.79 -10.21 13.27
CA ARG A 324 -7.07 -10.30 12.57
C ARG A 324 -6.86 -10.11 11.08
N TYR A 325 -7.46 -10.95 10.23
CA TYR A 325 -7.38 -10.78 8.80
C TYR A 325 -8.49 -9.85 8.30
N GLY A 326 -8.11 -8.89 7.47
CA GLY A 326 -9.03 -7.96 6.84
C GLY A 326 -8.34 -6.91 6.03
N ARG A 327 -9.10 -6.12 5.29
CA ARG A 327 -8.58 -5.01 4.49
C ARG A 327 -8.70 -3.72 5.27
N SER A 328 -7.53 -3.08 5.42
CA SER A 328 -7.42 -1.71 5.87
C SER A 328 -6.55 -1.00 4.84
N ARG A 329 -7.14 -0.13 4.02
CA ARG A 329 -6.44 0.56 2.94
C ARG A 329 -6.81 2.03 2.91
N ASN A 330 -5.81 2.89 2.93
CA ASN A 330 -6.01 4.32 2.81
C ASN A 330 -5.08 4.87 1.73
N THR A 331 -5.62 5.62 0.77
CA THR A 331 -4.87 6.33 -0.28
C THR A 331 -3.82 5.48 -1.03
N GLY A 332 -4.09 4.18 -1.23
CA GLY A 332 -3.20 3.27 -1.95
C GLY A 332 -1.99 2.77 -1.18
N LEU A 333 -1.77 3.21 0.06
CA LEU A 333 -0.70 2.73 0.92
C LEU A 333 -1.07 1.40 1.57
N ALA A 334 -0.06 0.53 1.80
CA ALA A 334 -0.25 -0.64 2.65
C ALA A 334 -0.52 -0.17 4.08
N THR A 335 -1.67 -0.56 4.62
CA THR A 335 -2.13 -0.13 5.94
C THR A 335 -2.40 -1.31 6.85
N MET A 336 -2.32 -1.07 8.15
CA MET A 336 -2.80 -1.97 9.18
C MET A 336 -3.82 -1.24 10.05
N GLY A 337 -4.90 -1.93 10.41
CA GLY A 337 -5.91 -1.40 11.31
C GLY A 337 -5.53 -1.62 12.76
N VAL A 338 -5.65 -0.58 13.57
CA VAL A 338 -5.47 -0.64 15.04
C VAL A 338 -6.64 0.08 15.68
N HIS A 339 -7.13 -0.42 16.81
CA HIS A 339 -8.26 0.20 17.49
C HIS A 339 -7.91 1.64 17.94
N PRO A 340 -8.79 2.65 17.71
CA PRO A 340 -8.51 4.05 18.06
C PRO A 340 -8.21 4.26 19.55
N ALA A 341 -8.77 3.44 20.43
CA ALA A 341 -8.45 3.47 21.86
C ALA A 341 -7.00 3.11 22.15
N THR A 342 -6.46 2.09 21.47
CA THR A 342 -5.04 1.70 21.54
C THR A 342 -4.15 2.84 21.05
N MET A 343 -4.52 3.48 19.94
CA MET A 343 -3.78 4.63 19.40
C MET A 343 -3.76 5.80 20.39
N ALA A 344 -4.88 6.07 21.08
CA ALA A 344 -4.99 7.14 22.07
C ALA A 344 -4.18 6.87 23.35
N LEU A 345 -4.08 5.62 23.78
CA LEU A 345 -3.26 5.21 24.92
C LEU A 345 -1.77 5.29 24.60
N LEU A 346 -1.40 4.95 23.36
CA LEU A 346 -0.04 4.98 22.85
C LEU A 346 0.18 6.27 22.06
N ASP A 347 0.57 7.35 22.70
CA ASP A 347 0.79 8.68 22.09
C ASP A 347 1.65 8.70 20.83
N PHE A 348 2.35 7.61 20.56
CA PHE A 348 3.21 7.47 19.39
C PHE A 348 2.46 7.03 18.14
N LEU A 349 1.20 6.63 18.24
CA LEU A 349 0.40 6.11 17.15
C LEU A 349 -0.61 7.13 16.61
N ALA A 350 -0.11 8.16 15.95
CA ALA A 350 -0.95 9.00 15.10
C ALA A 350 -1.26 8.26 13.77
N VAL A 351 -2.38 8.60 13.15
CA VAL A 351 -2.71 8.10 11.81
C VAL A 351 -1.56 8.38 10.85
N GLY A 352 -1.20 7.39 10.02
CA GLY A 352 -0.06 7.47 9.11
C GLY A 352 1.29 7.16 9.75
N THR A 353 1.38 6.88 11.05
CA THR A 353 2.60 6.36 11.67
C THR A 353 2.89 4.97 11.10
N GLN A 354 4.12 4.74 10.65
CA GLN A 354 4.54 3.42 10.24
C GLN A 354 4.82 2.55 11.47
N LEU A 355 4.20 1.38 11.53
CA LEU A 355 4.54 0.32 12.48
C LEU A 355 5.36 -0.75 11.76
N LYS A 356 6.48 -1.11 12.33
CA LYS A 356 7.24 -2.31 11.98
C LYS A 356 6.72 -3.47 12.81
N ILE A 357 6.27 -4.51 12.14
CA ILE A 357 5.65 -5.68 12.77
C ILE A 357 6.46 -6.93 12.50
N GLU A 358 6.40 -7.86 13.43
CA GLU A 358 7.08 -9.15 13.35
C GLU A 358 6.64 -9.92 12.10
N TYR A 359 5.35 -10.07 11.93
CA TYR A 359 4.73 -10.70 10.77
C TYR A 359 3.69 -9.77 10.14
N PRO A 360 3.69 -9.62 8.82
CA PRO A 360 4.52 -10.23 7.78
C PRO A 360 5.90 -9.59 7.56
N GLY A 361 6.46 -8.87 8.52
CA GLY A 361 7.84 -8.39 8.50
C GLY A 361 8.06 -7.02 7.86
N LYS A 362 7.01 -6.34 7.37
CA LYS A 362 7.10 -5.00 6.79
C LYS A 362 6.52 -3.91 7.69
N GLY A 363 6.97 -2.67 7.44
CA GLY A 363 6.34 -1.50 8.00
C GLY A 363 5.09 -1.12 7.20
N ASN A 364 3.97 -0.95 7.88
CA ASN A 364 2.71 -0.49 7.31
C ASN A 364 2.21 0.74 8.05
N CYS A 365 1.43 1.60 7.38
CA CYS A 365 0.79 2.75 7.99
C CYS A 365 -0.34 2.31 8.92
N VAL A 366 -0.36 2.84 10.14
CA VAL A 366 -1.47 2.63 11.06
C VAL A 366 -2.67 3.48 10.68
N VAL A 367 -3.85 2.86 10.66
CA VAL A 367 -5.14 3.53 10.49
C VAL A 367 -6.09 3.09 11.60
N PRO A 368 -7.00 3.95 12.08
CA PRO A 368 -8.00 3.58 13.08
C PRO A 368 -9.04 2.65 12.48
N VAL A 369 -9.36 1.58 13.21
CA VAL A 369 -10.46 0.65 12.91
C VAL A 369 -11.16 0.34 14.23
N ASP A 370 -12.41 0.75 14.40
CA ASP A 370 -13.16 0.61 15.65
C ASP A 370 -14.04 -0.66 15.72
N SER A 371 -14.13 -1.39 14.62
CA SER A 371 -14.84 -2.68 14.54
C SER A 371 -14.04 -3.90 15.04
N ILE A 372 -12.81 -3.68 15.53
CA ILE A 372 -11.93 -4.70 16.09
C ILE A 372 -11.78 -4.53 17.60
N GLU A 373 -11.25 -5.52 18.31
CA GLU A 373 -11.12 -5.41 19.77
C GLU A 373 -10.08 -4.38 20.19
N GLY A 374 -10.48 -3.53 21.14
CA GLY A 374 -9.63 -2.55 21.79
C GLY A 374 -8.70 -3.15 22.85
N PRO A 375 -7.88 -2.31 23.51
CA PRO A 375 -6.91 -2.75 24.50
C PRO A 375 -7.57 -3.13 25.83
N ILE A 376 -6.94 -4.04 26.57
CA ILE A 376 -7.28 -4.33 27.97
C ILE A 376 -6.20 -3.73 28.85
N VAL A 377 -6.58 -2.92 29.81
CA VAL A 377 -5.67 -2.17 30.65
C VAL A 377 -5.94 -2.38 32.13
N LYS A 378 -4.87 -2.27 32.94
CA LYS A 378 -4.94 -2.22 34.39
C LYS A 378 -4.78 -0.79 34.87
N LEU A 379 -5.67 -0.35 35.75
CA LEU A 379 -5.68 0.98 36.33
C LEU A 379 -4.95 1.03 37.68
N LYS A 380 -4.62 2.24 38.14
CA LYS A 380 -3.94 2.50 39.45
C LYS A 380 -4.71 1.94 40.66
N ASN A 381 -6.05 1.90 40.59
CA ASN A 381 -6.89 1.33 41.66
C ASN A 381 -6.96 -0.21 41.57
N GLY A 382 -6.34 -0.82 40.58
CA GLY A 382 -6.34 -2.27 40.37
C GLY A 382 -7.44 -2.78 39.44
N ASP A 383 -8.36 -1.95 38.97
CA ASP A 383 -9.37 -2.35 38.00
C ASP A 383 -8.71 -2.80 36.69
N VAL A 384 -9.35 -3.80 36.05
CA VAL A 384 -9.01 -4.24 34.71
C VAL A 384 -10.17 -3.90 33.78
N VAL A 385 -9.89 -3.11 32.76
CA VAL A 385 -10.92 -2.55 31.87
C VAL A 385 -10.59 -2.86 30.42
N LYS A 386 -11.55 -3.41 29.67
CA LYS A 386 -11.50 -3.46 28.20
C LYS A 386 -12.01 -2.11 27.68
N ILE A 387 -11.25 -1.47 26.82
CA ILE A 387 -11.56 -0.14 26.31
C ILE A 387 -12.04 -0.27 24.86
N ASP A 388 -13.33 -0.04 24.65
CA ASP A 388 -13.97 -0.15 23.35
C ASP A 388 -14.25 1.22 22.68
N LYS A 389 -13.97 2.34 23.38
CA LYS A 389 -14.21 3.70 22.86
C LYS A 389 -13.01 4.63 23.10
N ILE A 390 -12.69 5.43 22.08
CA ILE A 390 -11.61 6.43 22.18
C ILE A 390 -11.83 7.43 23.33
N LYS A 391 -13.08 7.81 23.62
CA LYS A 391 -13.42 8.72 24.73
C LYS A 391 -13.00 8.12 26.06
N GLN A 392 -13.33 6.85 26.30
CA GLN A 392 -12.94 6.11 27.50
C GLN A 392 -11.41 6.01 27.64
N ALA A 393 -10.71 5.74 26.51
CA ALA A 393 -9.24 5.73 26.49
C ALA A 393 -8.64 7.07 26.94
N LYS A 394 -9.16 8.18 26.42
CA LYS A 394 -8.71 9.54 26.79
C LYS A 394 -8.96 9.87 28.27
N GLU A 395 -10.08 9.45 28.82
CA GLU A 395 -10.45 9.66 30.21
C GLU A 395 -9.58 8.83 31.17
N LEU A 396 -9.30 7.58 30.83
CA LEU A 396 -8.57 6.63 31.66
C LEU A 396 -7.03 6.68 31.49
N LYS A 397 -6.52 7.27 30.44
CA LYS A 397 -5.10 7.25 30.06
C LYS A 397 -4.13 7.53 31.20
N ASN A 398 -4.40 8.56 32.00
CA ASN A 398 -3.54 8.95 33.13
C ASN A 398 -3.66 8.01 34.35
N GLN A 399 -4.61 7.08 34.33
CA GLN A 399 -4.84 6.10 35.37
C GLN A 399 -4.27 4.72 35.02
N VAL A 400 -3.92 4.49 33.75
CA VAL A 400 -3.35 3.23 33.27
C VAL A 400 -1.95 3.05 33.84
N VAL A 401 -1.68 1.88 34.41
CA VAL A 401 -0.36 1.45 34.91
C VAL A 401 0.25 0.34 34.07
N GLU A 402 -0.60 -0.47 33.43
CA GLU A 402 -0.16 -1.59 32.59
C GLU A 402 -1.17 -1.78 31.45
N ILE A 403 -0.68 -1.98 30.23
CA ILE A 403 -1.50 -2.46 29.12
C ILE A 403 -1.32 -3.97 29.08
N LEU A 404 -2.34 -4.70 29.46
CA LEU A 404 -2.32 -6.17 29.52
C LEU A 404 -2.39 -6.79 28.11
N PHE A 405 -3.19 -6.19 27.24
CA PHE A 405 -3.35 -6.58 25.84
C PHE A 405 -3.47 -5.32 24.97
N LEU A 406 -2.74 -5.30 23.87
CA LEU A 406 -2.77 -4.17 22.92
C LEU A 406 -4.04 -4.13 22.08
N GLY A 407 -4.82 -5.22 22.08
CA GLY A 407 -6.00 -5.38 21.24
C GLY A 407 -5.68 -6.04 19.89
N ASP A 408 -6.59 -5.86 18.94
CA ASP A 408 -6.45 -6.44 17.62
C ASP A 408 -5.58 -5.59 16.69
N MET A 409 -4.92 -6.28 15.76
CA MET A 409 -4.28 -5.68 14.60
C MET A 409 -4.87 -6.31 13.33
N LEU A 410 -5.48 -5.48 12.50
CA LEU A 410 -6.07 -5.89 11.23
C LEU A 410 -5.03 -5.82 10.12
N VAL A 411 -4.69 -6.97 9.52
CA VAL A 411 -3.70 -7.08 8.45
C VAL A 411 -4.31 -7.84 7.27
N ALA A 412 -4.11 -7.35 6.06
CA ALA A 412 -4.56 -8.06 4.87
C ALA A 412 -3.73 -9.33 4.67
N PHE A 413 -4.39 -10.48 4.43
CA PHE A 413 -3.70 -11.75 4.17
C PHE A 413 -2.73 -11.65 2.97
N GLY A 414 -3.03 -10.79 1.97
CA GLY A 414 -2.15 -10.51 0.84
C GLY A 414 -0.79 -9.93 1.23
N GLU A 415 -0.65 -9.28 2.38
CA GLU A 415 0.63 -8.79 2.88
C GLU A 415 1.56 -9.95 3.29
N PHE A 416 1.01 -11.04 3.81
CA PHE A 416 1.78 -12.27 4.10
C PHE A 416 2.30 -12.90 2.81
N LEU A 417 1.43 -13.07 1.82
CA LEU A 417 1.80 -13.64 0.51
C LEU A 417 2.84 -12.79 -0.22
N ARG A 418 2.70 -11.46 -0.22
CA ARG A 418 3.66 -10.54 -0.84
C ARG A 418 5.05 -10.59 -0.20
N ASN A 419 5.11 -10.93 1.07
CA ASN A 419 6.37 -11.02 1.81
C ASN A 419 6.91 -12.45 1.91
N ASN A 420 6.32 -13.43 1.21
CA ASN A 420 6.65 -14.85 1.28
C ASN A 420 6.60 -15.39 2.72
N GLN A 421 5.65 -14.91 3.51
CA GLN A 421 5.40 -15.39 4.85
C GLN A 421 4.21 -16.35 4.83
N PRO A 422 4.25 -17.44 5.60
CA PRO A 422 3.09 -18.31 5.77
C PRO A 422 1.96 -17.55 6.46
N LEU A 423 0.73 -17.95 6.17
CA LEU A 423 -0.42 -17.42 6.90
C LEU A 423 -0.39 -17.94 8.33
N MET A 424 -0.45 -17.01 9.28
CA MET A 424 -0.54 -17.32 10.69
C MET A 424 -2.01 -17.55 11.10
N PRO A 425 -2.27 -18.36 12.14
CA PRO A 425 -3.61 -18.48 12.67
C PRO A 425 -4.09 -17.12 13.23
N SER A 426 -5.29 -16.69 12.83
CA SER A 426 -5.90 -15.46 13.33
C SER A 426 -6.59 -15.68 14.66
N GLY A 427 -6.80 -14.60 15.41
CA GLY A 427 -7.60 -14.61 16.62
C GLY A 427 -9.07 -15.00 16.34
N TRP A 428 -9.69 -15.64 17.32
CA TRP A 428 -11.12 -15.95 17.29
C TRP A 428 -11.95 -14.67 17.33
N CYS A 429 -12.82 -14.46 16.33
CA CYS A 429 -13.56 -13.20 16.15
C CYS A 429 -15.00 -13.43 15.72
N GLU A 430 -15.80 -12.38 15.79
CA GLU A 430 -17.25 -12.37 15.58
C GLU A 430 -17.62 -12.83 14.18
N GLU A 431 -16.90 -12.40 13.15
CA GLU A 431 -17.18 -12.79 11.76
C GLU A 431 -16.95 -14.29 11.54
N TRP A 432 -15.98 -14.86 12.25
CA TRP A 432 -15.73 -16.29 12.18
C TRP A 432 -16.83 -17.07 12.88
N TRP A 433 -17.25 -16.59 14.05
CA TRP A 433 -18.33 -17.17 14.82
C TRP A 433 -19.64 -17.15 14.01
N LEU A 434 -20.01 -16.01 13.40
CA LEU A 434 -21.16 -15.88 12.51
C LEU A 434 -21.08 -16.81 11.29
N GLY A 435 -19.89 -16.92 10.70
CA GLY A 435 -19.67 -17.84 9.58
C GLY A 435 -19.92 -19.31 9.96
N LEU A 436 -19.61 -19.71 11.20
CA LEU A 436 -19.94 -21.04 11.71
C LEU A 436 -21.43 -21.18 12.02
N LEU A 437 -22.05 -20.14 12.59
CA LEU A 437 -23.50 -20.09 12.83
C LEU A 437 -24.27 -20.32 11.53
N GLN A 438 -23.94 -19.58 10.48
CA GLN A 438 -24.58 -19.69 9.16
C GLN A 438 -24.32 -21.04 8.45
N LYS A 439 -23.25 -21.74 8.81
CA LYS A 439 -22.91 -23.06 8.26
C LYS A 439 -23.46 -24.22 9.10
N SER A 440 -24.03 -23.95 10.27
CA SER A 440 -24.65 -24.98 11.09
C SER A 440 -25.81 -25.58 10.34
N ASP A 441 -25.96 -26.92 10.41
CA ASP A 441 -27.11 -27.66 9.82
C ASP A 441 -28.46 -27.25 10.43
N LYS A 442 -28.44 -26.59 11.58
CA LYS A 442 -29.61 -26.10 12.29
C LYS A 442 -30.00 -24.65 11.94
N PHE A 443 -29.14 -23.96 11.12
CA PHE A 443 -29.38 -22.57 10.74
C PHE A 443 -30.47 -22.49 9.66
N ASP A 444 -31.52 -21.71 9.94
CA ASP A 444 -32.56 -21.37 8.98
C ASP A 444 -32.42 -19.91 8.53
N SER A 445 -32.06 -19.69 7.28
CA SER A 445 -31.93 -18.35 6.70
C SER A 445 -33.24 -17.58 6.58
N THR A 446 -34.39 -18.25 6.80
CA THR A 446 -35.76 -17.66 6.78
C THR A 446 -36.23 -17.25 8.16
N ASP A 447 -35.48 -17.55 9.22
CA ASP A 447 -35.82 -17.15 10.59
C ASP A 447 -35.52 -15.65 10.80
N GLU A 448 -36.56 -14.84 10.66
CA GLU A 448 -36.51 -13.38 10.91
C GLU A 448 -36.24 -13.02 12.38
N THR A 449 -36.26 -13.97 13.31
CA THR A 449 -36.00 -13.70 14.73
C THR A 449 -34.49 -13.59 15.03
N LEU A 450 -33.65 -14.11 14.15
CA LEU A 450 -32.17 -14.10 14.28
C LEU A 450 -31.56 -12.94 13.51
N ASP A 451 -31.35 -11.80 14.18
CA ASP A 451 -30.72 -10.62 13.60
C ASP A 451 -29.19 -10.78 13.58
N LEU A 452 -28.67 -11.25 12.42
CA LEU A 452 -27.24 -11.47 12.24
C LEU A 452 -26.41 -10.18 12.38
N HIS A 453 -26.94 -9.03 11.94
CA HIS A 453 -26.27 -7.76 12.09
C HIS A 453 -26.11 -7.36 13.55
N ARG A 454 -27.15 -7.57 14.35
CA ARG A 454 -27.07 -7.36 15.80
C ARG A 454 -26.05 -8.29 16.45
N LEU A 455 -25.99 -9.55 16.04
CA LEU A 455 -25.03 -10.53 16.57
C LEU A 455 -23.58 -10.19 16.21
N GLU A 456 -23.35 -9.49 15.12
CA GLU A 456 -22.01 -9.08 14.67
C GLU A 456 -21.53 -7.80 15.39
N TYR A 457 -22.40 -6.81 15.52
CA TYR A 457 -21.98 -5.45 15.89
C TYR A 457 -22.51 -4.97 17.23
N ASP A 458 -23.59 -5.55 17.73
CA ASP A 458 -24.22 -5.06 18.96
C ASP A 458 -23.86 -5.91 20.17
N TYR A 459 -24.35 -5.46 21.32
CA TYR A 459 -24.17 -6.17 22.57
C TYR A 459 -24.98 -7.47 22.59
N ILE A 460 -24.32 -8.60 22.86
CA ILE A 460 -24.89 -9.89 23.14
C ILE A 460 -24.66 -10.25 24.62
N PRO A 461 -25.69 -10.57 25.41
CA PRO A 461 -25.56 -11.10 26.78
C PRO A 461 -24.88 -12.47 26.78
N ALA A 462 -24.15 -12.81 27.85
CA ALA A 462 -23.51 -14.11 27.97
C ALA A 462 -24.50 -15.26 27.90
N THR A 463 -25.68 -15.12 28.54
CA THR A 463 -26.74 -16.12 28.52
C THR A 463 -27.26 -16.43 27.11
N GLU A 464 -27.35 -15.40 26.25
CA GLU A 464 -27.74 -15.57 24.86
C GLU A 464 -26.63 -16.22 24.04
N ALA A 465 -25.37 -15.79 24.24
CA ALA A 465 -24.23 -16.36 23.59
C ALA A 465 -24.06 -17.85 23.85
N PHE A 466 -24.22 -18.28 25.09
CA PHE A 466 -24.21 -19.71 25.48
C PHE A 466 -25.37 -20.47 24.86
N LYS A 467 -26.59 -19.93 24.92
CA LYS A 467 -27.76 -20.54 24.31
C LYS A 467 -27.58 -20.76 22.80
N LEU A 468 -27.08 -19.76 22.06
CA LEU A 468 -26.83 -19.91 20.64
C LEU A 468 -25.74 -20.93 20.35
N SER A 469 -24.68 -20.98 21.15
CA SER A 469 -23.60 -21.95 20.96
C SER A 469 -24.11 -23.39 21.18
N GLU A 470 -24.95 -23.64 22.20
CA GLU A 470 -25.56 -24.93 22.45
C GLU A 470 -26.60 -25.32 21.38
N GLU A 471 -27.45 -24.38 20.99
CA GLU A 471 -28.52 -24.59 20.02
C GLU A 471 -27.99 -24.93 18.64
N TYR A 472 -26.98 -24.22 18.17
CA TYR A 472 -26.41 -24.38 16.84
C TYR A 472 -25.16 -25.29 16.79
N ASP A 473 -24.73 -25.82 17.93
CA ASP A 473 -23.53 -26.68 18.07
C ASP A 473 -22.29 -26.02 17.50
N ILE A 474 -22.02 -24.79 17.94
CA ILE A 474 -20.88 -23.96 17.54
C ILE A 474 -20.08 -23.52 18.75
N PRO A 475 -18.78 -23.15 18.57
CA PRO A 475 -17.94 -22.69 19.65
C PRO A 475 -18.51 -21.45 20.36
N LEU A 476 -18.05 -21.21 21.60
CA LEU A 476 -18.47 -20.05 22.39
C LEU A 476 -18.15 -18.73 21.67
N HIS A 477 -19.05 -17.77 21.77
CA HIS A 477 -18.92 -16.45 21.17
C HIS A 477 -17.62 -15.74 21.59
N PRO A 478 -16.88 -15.07 20.67
CA PRO A 478 -15.57 -14.48 20.93
C PRO A 478 -15.54 -13.51 22.11
N LYS A 479 -16.60 -12.78 22.35
CA LYS A 479 -16.72 -11.83 23.47
C LYS A 479 -16.53 -12.47 24.84
N TYR A 480 -16.93 -13.74 25.00
CA TYR A 480 -16.84 -14.51 26.23
C TYR A 480 -15.79 -15.61 26.20
N THR A 481 -14.94 -15.57 25.18
CA THR A 481 -13.75 -16.39 25.06
C THR A 481 -12.54 -15.59 25.52
N TYR A 482 -11.72 -16.15 26.44
CA TYR A 482 -10.55 -15.48 27.02
C TYR A 482 -9.26 -16.14 26.55
N CYS A 483 -8.11 -15.52 26.87
CA CYS A 483 -6.79 -16.01 26.48
C CYS A 483 -6.32 -17.14 27.41
N TYR A 484 -7.08 -18.25 27.47
CA TYR A 484 -6.80 -19.35 28.39
C TYR A 484 -5.43 -20.00 28.19
N ASN A 485 -4.90 -20.05 26.97
CA ASN A 485 -3.57 -20.56 26.69
C ASN A 485 -2.42 -19.69 27.27
N ASP A 486 -2.73 -18.49 27.73
CA ASP A 486 -1.74 -17.61 28.35
C ASP A 486 -1.48 -17.97 29.81
N ALA A 487 -2.44 -18.64 30.45
CA ALA A 487 -2.32 -19.15 31.81
C ALA A 487 -1.84 -20.62 31.80
N THR A 488 -1.12 -21.03 32.84
CA THR A 488 -0.81 -22.44 33.04
C THR A 488 -2.01 -23.22 33.56
N VAL A 489 -2.01 -24.54 33.39
CA VAL A 489 -3.05 -25.42 33.95
C VAL A 489 -3.21 -25.22 35.46
N ASN A 490 -2.10 -25.06 36.20
CA ASN A 490 -2.14 -24.86 37.64
C ASN A 490 -2.75 -23.50 38.03
N ASP A 491 -2.41 -22.44 37.27
CA ASP A 491 -3.01 -21.12 37.49
C ASP A 491 -4.51 -21.17 37.26
N LEU A 492 -4.95 -21.83 36.18
CA LEU A 492 -6.36 -21.93 35.85
C LEU A 492 -7.12 -22.78 36.85
N ASN A 493 -6.59 -23.91 37.30
CA ASN A 493 -7.19 -24.73 38.36
C ASN A 493 -7.33 -23.92 39.67
N SER A 494 -6.32 -23.11 40.03
CA SER A 494 -6.42 -22.25 41.21
C SER A 494 -7.55 -21.22 41.10
N LEU A 495 -7.83 -20.72 39.90
CA LEU A 495 -8.95 -19.82 39.62
C LEU A 495 -10.28 -20.56 39.66
N ILE A 496 -10.35 -21.77 39.09
CA ILE A 496 -11.53 -22.66 39.10
C ILE A 496 -11.96 -22.91 40.55
N ASP A 497 -11.04 -23.27 41.44
CA ASP A 497 -11.36 -23.50 42.87
C ASP A 497 -12.09 -22.32 43.49
N VAL A 498 -11.59 -21.09 43.27
CA VAL A 498 -12.24 -19.87 43.81
C VAL A 498 -13.63 -19.62 43.18
N ILE A 499 -13.73 -19.83 41.87
CA ILE A 499 -15.01 -19.62 41.19
C ILE A 499 -16.07 -20.62 41.73
N LEU A 500 -15.68 -21.90 41.87
CA LEU A 500 -16.57 -22.94 42.38
C LEU A 500 -16.97 -22.71 43.86
N GLU A 501 -16.02 -22.31 44.72
CA GLU A 501 -16.28 -21.97 46.12
C GLU A 501 -17.24 -20.79 46.26
N ASN A 502 -17.21 -19.85 45.33
CA ASN A 502 -18.03 -18.63 45.40
C ASN A 502 -19.21 -18.63 44.42
N LYS A 503 -19.44 -19.68 43.65
CA LYS A 503 -20.52 -19.81 42.67
C LYS A 503 -21.91 -19.49 43.24
N SER A 504 -22.18 -19.86 44.51
CA SER A 504 -23.42 -19.57 45.21
C SER A 504 -23.66 -18.08 45.49
N LYS A 505 -22.61 -17.25 45.39
CA LYS A 505 -22.67 -15.78 45.58
C LYS A 505 -22.93 -15.04 44.27
N TYR A 506 -22.97 -15.72 43.14
CA TYR A 506 -23.28 -15.10 41.84
C TYR A 506 -24.69 -14.48 41.85
N SER A 507 -24.80 -13.28 41.37
CA SER A 507 -26.06 -12.56 41.18
C SER A 507 -26.20 -12.12 39.72
N PRO A 508 -27.36 -12.39 39.10
CA PRO A 508 -27.64 -11.92 37.73
C PRO A 508 -27.61 -10.39 37.56
N GLU A 509 -27.68 -9.64 38.65
CA GLU A 509 -27.63 -8.17 38.64
C GLU A 509 -26.25 -7.64 38.89
N ASN A 510 -25.48 -8.25 39.82
CA ASN A 510 -24.19 -7.70 40.29
C ASN A 510 -22.98 -8.55 39.93
N GLY A 511 -23.19 -9.72 39.31
CA GLY A 511 -22.10 -10.63 38.96
C GLY A 511 -21.52 -11.40 40.15
N LEU A 512 -20.23 -11.72 40.13
CA LEU A 512 -19.52 -12.49 41.14
C LEU A 512 -18.50 -11.61 41.85
N THR A 513 -18.54 -11.67 43.20
CA THR A 513 -17.55 -10.99 44.05
C THR A 513 -16.72 -12.03 44.81
N ILE A 514 -15.40 -11.94 44.67
CA ILE A 514 -14.39 -12.80 45.33
C ILE A 514 -13.39 -11.95 46.13
N ASP A 515 -12.70 -12.56 47.07
CA ASP A 515 -11.67 -11.87 47.83
C ASP A 515 -10.41 -11.60 47.00
N LEU A 516 -9.77 -10.43 47.21
CA LEU A 516 -8.55 -10.04 46.49
C LEU A 516 -7.36 -10.87 46.98
N ASP A 517 -6.79 -11.67 46.10
CA ASP A 517 -5.56 -12.42 46.38
C ASP A 517 -4.67 -12.55 45.11
N TYR A 518 -3.66 -13.43 45.15
CA TYR A 518 -2.72 -13.64 44.03
C TYR A 518 -3.38 -14.13 42.76
N ARG A 519 -4.56 -14.76 42.83
CA ARG A 519 -5.35 -15.28 41.68
C ARG A 519 -5.93 -14.19 40.81
N LYS A 520 -5.97 -12.96 41.31
CA LYS A 520 -6.23 -11.78 40.48
C LYS A 520 -5.31 -11.72 39.26
N ARG A 521 -4.04 -12.12 39.41
CA ARG A 521 -3.11 -12.12 38.27
C ARG A 521 -3.53 -13.11 37.18
N VAL A 522 -4.18 -14.21 37.54
CA VAL A 522 -4.71 -15.15 36.53
C VAL A 522 -5.83 -14.48 35.70
N LEU A 523 -6.75 -13.75 36.35
CA LEU A 523 -7.77 -12.98 35.64
C LEU A 523 -7.13 -11.92 34.69
N GLU A 524 -6.06 -11.29 35.12
CA GLU A 524 -5.30 -10.33 34.30
C GLU A 524 -4.66 -11.03 33.09
N ILE A 525 -4.03 -12.20 33.30
CA ILE A 525 -3.36 -12.99 32.24
C ILE A 525 -4.34 -13.44 31.16
N ILE A 526 -5.52 -13.91 31.55
CA ILE A 526 -6.53 -14.36 30.58
C ILE A 526 -7.39 -13.21 30.02
N GLY A 527 -7.22 -11.97 30.54
CA GLY A 527 -7.87 -10.78 30.01
C GLY A 527 -9.32 -10.59 30.44
N VAL A 528 -9.70 -11.01 31.66
CA VAL A 528 -11.06 -10.82 32.20
C VAL A 528 -11.23 -9.43 32.80
N PRO A 529 -12.17 -8.59 32.34
CA PRO A 529 -12.47 -7.31 32.95
C PRO A 529 -13.04 -7.48 34.37
N HIS A 530 -12.58 -6.67 35.33
CA HIS A 530 -13.08 -6.70 36.70
C HIS A 530 -12.74 -5.39 37.45
N THR A 531 -13.47 -5.11 38.52
CA THR A 531 -13.23 -3.97 39.39
C THR A 531 -12.70 -4.40 40.75
N VAL A 532 -11.89 -3.54 41.38
CA VAL A 532 -11.29 -3.81 42.69
C VAL A 532 -11.74 -2.73 43.67
N LYS A 533 -12.40 -3.15 44.74
CA LYS A 533 -12.84 -2.26 45.79
C LYS A 533 -12.84 -2.97 47.17
N ASP A 534 -12.34 -2.27 48.20
CA ASP A 534 -12.36 -2.73 49.60
C ASP A 534 -11.80 -4.17 49.78
N GLY A 535 -10.70 -4.50 49.08
CA GLY A 535 -10.06 -5.81 49.15
C GLY A 535 -10.81 -6.92 48.48
N LYS A 536 -11.77 -6.61 47.58
CA LYS A 536 -12.55 -7.56 46.79
C LYS A 536 -12.45 -7.27 45.33
N ILE A 537 -12.59 -8.33 44.52
CA ILE A 537 -12.68 -8.29 43.06
C ILE A 537 -14.14 -8.54 42.70
N THR A 538 -14.73 -7.66 41.91
CA THR A 538 -16.07 -7.84 41.36
C THR A 538 -15.99 -7.99 39.85
N ILE A 539 -16.46 -9.14 39.33
CA ILE A 539 -16.59 -9.43 37.91
C ILE A 539 -18.08 -9.20 37.56
N ASP A 540 -18.35 -8.51 36.47
CA ASP A 540 -19.73 -8.21 36.07
C ASP A 540 -20.56 -9.48 35.77
N LYS A 541 -21.85 -9.31 35.59
CA LYS A 541 -22.81 -10.41 35.46
C LYS A 541 -22.51 -11.33 34.27
N ASP A 542 -22.12 -10.76 33.12
CA ASP A 542 -21.93 -11.53 31.89
C ASP A 542 -20.58 -12.26 31.91
N HIS A 543 -19.50 -11.58 32.29
CA HIS A 543 -18.20 -12.22 32.45
C HIS A 543 -18.21 -13.28 33.58
N SER A 544 -18.97 -13.03 34.66
CA SER A 544 -19.14 -14.02 35.71
C SER A 544 -19.92 -15.25 35.22
N TYR A 545 -21.00 -15.05 34.47
CA TYR A 545 -21.76 -16.13 33.88
C TYR A 545 -20.89 -16.98 32.96
N ALA A 546 -20.15 -16.32 32.10
CA ALA A 546 -19.20 -17.00 31.17
C ALA A 546 -18.16 -17.84 31.94
N LEU A 547 -17.50 -17.28 32.93
CA LEU A 547 -16.49 -17.99 33.71
C LEU A 547 -17.06 -19.19 34.48
N ILE A 548 -18.25 -19.02 35.13
CA ILE A 548 -18.88 -20.10 35.92
C ILE A 548 -19.30 -21.26 35.05
N ASN A 549 -19.73 -21.01 33.82
CA ASN A 549 -20.19 -22.08 32.91
C ASN A 549 -19.05 -22.66 32.06
N THR A 550 -17.97 -21.92 31.84
CA THR A 550 -16.77 -22.41 31.15
C THR A 550 -15.83 -23.18 32.09
N LEU A 551 -15.58 -22.62 33.29
CA LEU A 551 -14.69 -23.18 34.31
C LEU A 551 -15.50 -23.99 35.34
N SER A 552 -16.18 -25.05 34.86
CA SER A 552 -17.17 -25.80 35.65
C SER A 552 -16.56 -26.94 36.49
N ASP A 553 -15.35 -27.37 36.17
CA ASP A 553 -14.60 -28.42 36.87
C ASP A 553 -13.12 -28.24 36.72
N ASN A 554 -12.29 -28.89 37.56
CA ASN A 554 -10.85 -28.88 37.48
C ASN A 554 -10.38 -29.55 36.19
N ILE A 555 -9.45 -28.89 35.50
CA ILE A 555 -8.93 -29.35 34.21
C ILE A 555 -7.75 -30.30 34.41
N PRO A 556 -7.62 -31.34 33.54
CA PRO A 556 -6.50 -32.27 33.60
C PRO A 556 -5.18 -31.61 33.25
N VAL A 557 -4.07 -32.14 33.80
CA VAL A 557 -2.74 -31.61 33.44
C VAL A 557 -2.36 -32.04 32.03
N LYS A 558 -2.27 -31.06 31.12
CA LYS A 558 -1.85 -31.23 29.72
C LYS A 558 -0.81 -30.20 29.35
N GLU A 559 -0.19 -30.40 28.21
CA GLU A 559 0.77 -29.43 27.64
C GLU A 559 0.08 -28.12 27.25
N HIS A 560 -1.10 -28.20 26.63
CA HIS A 560 -1.90 -27.05 26.20
C HIS A 560 -3.12 -26.85 27.08
N THR A 561 -3.20 -25.72 27.74
CA THR A 561 -4.27 -25.38 28.70
C THR A 561 -5.67 -25.38 28.07
N LEU A 562 -5.79 -24.91 26.82
CA LEU A 562 -7.07 -24.87 26.11
C LEU A 562 -7.60 -26.28 25.78
N GLU A 563 -6.72 -27.22 25.43
CA GLU A 563 -7.10 -28.61 25.18
C GLU A 563 -7.62 -29.26 26.48
N ALA A 564 -6.93 -28.99 27.58
CA ALA A 564 -7.36 -29.47 28.88
C ALA A 564 -8.75 -28.90 29.29
N LEU A 565 -8.97 -27.61 29.00
CA LEU A 565 -10.22 -26.93 29.28
C LEU A 565 -11.40 -27.49 28.44
N ASN A 566 -11.18 -27.77 27.17
CA ASN A 566 -12.21 -28.30 26.26
C ASN A 566 -12.64 -29.74 26.59
N GLU A 567 -11.90 -30.48 27.45
CA GLU A 567 -12.36 -31.77 27.95
C GLU A 567 -13.44 -31.67 29.01
N VAL A 568 -13.50 -30.57 29.75
CA VAL A 568 -14.46 -30.36 30.85
C VAL A 568 -15.51 -29.30 30.53
N SER A 569 -15.23 -28.43 29.57
CA SER A 569 -16.17 -27.38 29.15
C SER A 569 -17.37 -27.98 28.39
N PRO A 570 -18.62 -27.59 28.70
CA PRO A 570 -19.82 -28.05 27.97
C PRO A 570 -19.90 -27.51 26.54
N ILE A 571 -19.20 -26.44 26.23
CA ILE A 571 -19.18 -25.77 24.92
C ILE A 571 -17.71 -25.68 24.43
N GLU A 572 -17.49 -25.93 23.17
CA GLU A 572 -16.16 -25.77 22.56
C GLU A 572 -15.66 -24.33 22.70
N ILE A 573 -14.43 -24.17 23.15
CA ILE A 573 -13.74 -22.87 23.27
C ILE A 573 -12.62 -22.81 22.25
N LYS A 574 -12.66 -21.82 21.37
CA LYS A 574 -11.59 -21.56 20.41
C LYS A 574 -10.45 -20.77 21.04
N ASN A 575 -9.25 -20.88 20.47
CA ASN A 575 -8.12 -20.09 20.91
C ASN A 575 -8.35 -18.61 20.59
N LYS A 576 -8.51 -17.79 21.63
CA LYS A 576 -8.75 -16.33 21.50
C LYS A 576 -7.59 -15.62 20.79
N ALA A 577 -6.37 -15.98 21.12
CA ALA A 577 -5.14 -15.39 20.58
C ALA A 577 -4.11 -16.50 20.30
N PRO A 578 -4.22 -17.21 19.16
CA PRO A 578 -3.27 -18.28 18.82
C PRO A 578 -1.85 -17.76 18.53
N ALA A 579 -1.73 -16.48 18.18
CA ALA A 579 -0.46 -15.81 17.96
C ALA A 579 -0.52 -14.35 18.36
N TYR A 580 0.59 -13.84 18.87
CA TYR A 580 0.80 -12.43 19.16
C TYR A 580 1.84 -11.85 18.21
N ILE A 581 1.64 -10.62 17.77
CA ILE A 581 2.52 -9.93 16.84
C ILE A 581 3.34 -8.88 17.59
N GLY A 582 4.64 -9.04 17.57
CA GLY A 582 5.59 -8.04 18.06
C GLY A 582 5.61 -6.81 17.16
N THR A 583 5.79 -5.62 17.75
CA THR A 583 5.59 -4.36 17.06
C THR A 583 6.47 -3.26 17.61
N ARG A 584 7.05 -2.45 16.74
CA ARG A 584 7.68 -1.17 17.09
C ARG A 584 7.25 -0.05 16.17
N VAL A 585 7.40 1.19 16.66
CA VAL A 585 7.19 2.38 15.83
C VAL A 585 8.29 2.47 14.77
N GLY A 586 7.89 2.64 13.52
CA GLY A 586 8.74 2.87 12.37
C GLY A 586 8.86 4.37 12.04
N ARG A 587 9.03 4.70 10.77
CA ARG A 587 9.02 6.08 10.28
C ARG A 587 7.56 6.56 10.17
N PRO A 588 7.30 7.87 10.40
CA PRO A 588 6.05 8.43 9.88
C PRO A 588 6.09 8.24 8.36
N GLU A 589 5.10 7.54 7.81
CA GLU A 589 5.03 7.41 6.37
C GLU A 589 4.44 8.69 5.80
N LYS A 590 5.32 9.65 5.61
CA LYS A 590 5.06 10.81 4.79
C LYS A 590 5.35 10.39 3.36
N SER A 591 4.36 10.36 2.51
CA SER A 591 4.64 10.39 1.08
C SER A 591 5.49 11.65 0.84
N LYS A 592 6.70 11.47 0.31
CA LYS A 592 7.58 12.59 0.03
C LYS A 592 6.82 13.47 -0.95
N GLU A 593 6.47 14.69 -0.51
CA GLU A 593 5.82 15.65 -1.39
C GLU A 593 6.65 15.80 -2.65
N ARG A 594 6.11 15.41 -3.79
CA ARG A 594 6.70 15.70 -5.10
C ARG A 594 6.35 17.13 -5.55
N LEU A 595 6.13 18.01 -4.59
CA LEU A 595 5.81 19.42 -4.83
C LEU A 595 7.01 20.14 -5.43
N MET A 596 6.80 20.84 -6.50
CA MET A 596 7.78 21.77 -7.06
C MET A 596 7.88 23.02 -6.17
N ARG A 597 9.04 23.63 -6.08
CA ARG A 597 9.22 24.86 -5.28
C ARG A 597 9.66 26.02 -6.19
N PRO A 598 8.85 27.07 -6.29
CA PRO A 598 7.47 27.22 -5.85
C PRO A 598 6.53 26.30 -6.61
N ALA A 599 5.43 25.87 -5.96
CA ALA A 599 4.42 25.01 -6.58
C ALA A 599 3.72 25.75 -7.73
N PRO A 600 3.75 25.26 -8.98
CA PRO A 600 3.10 25.89 -10.11
C PRO A 600 1.61 25.55 -10.15
N HIS A 601 0.82 26.46 -10.71
CA HIS A 601 -0.58 26.22 -11.03
C HIS A 601 -0.76 25.72 -12.46
N GLY A 602 0.20 26.01 -13.35
CA GLY A 602 0.16 25.57 -14.74
C GLY A 602 1.56 25.30 -15.30
N LEU A 603 1.66 24.29 -16.16
CA LEU A 603 2.90 23.94 -16.86
C LEU A 603 3.07 24.83 -18.09
N PHE A 604 3.22 26.12 -17.84
CA PHE A 604 3.51 27.14 -18.86
C PHE A 604 4.86 27.77 -18.57
N PRO A 605 5.84 27.70 -19.51
CA PRO A 605 7.19 28.23 -19.30
C PRO A 605 7.19 29.76 -19.37
N ILE A 606 7.78 30.38 -18.35
CA ILE A 606 7.92 31.85 -18.27
C ILE A 606 9.38 32.30 -18.14
N GLY A 607 10.34 31.38 -18.22
CA GLY A 607 11.75 31.66 -17.98
C GLY A 607 11.99 32.22 -16.57
N ASN A 608 12.98 33.07 -16.45
CA ASN A 608 13.30 33.77 -15.19
C ASN A 608 12.53 35.09 -15.00
N TYR A 609 11.56 35.42 -15.88
CA TYR A 609 10.88 36.71 -15.85
C TYR A 609 9.86 36.82 -14.71
N GLY A 610 9.44 35.70 -14.10
CA GLY A 610 8.48 35.66 -13.00
C GLY A 610 9.05 35.88 -11.59
N GLY A 611 10.38 36.07 -11.50
CA GLY A 611 11.10 36.19 -10.22
C GLY A 611 11.12 34.87 -9.43
N SER A 612 11.57 34.91 -8.18
CA SER A 612 11.67 33.74 -7.29
C SER A 612 10.33 33.03 -7.06
N ARG A 613 9.22 33.77 -7.07
CA ARG A 613 7.85 33.25 -6.94
C ARG A 613 7.29 32.68 -8.24
N ARG A 614 7.96 32.85 -9.39
CA ARG A 614 7.52 32.43 -10.73
C ARG A 614 6.14 32.91 -11.13
N LEU A 615 5.80 34.16 -10.78
CA LEU A 615 4.49 34.73 -11.07
C LEU A 615 4.35 35.06 -12.56
N VAL A 616 3.32 34.48 -13.19
CA VAL A 616 2.98 34.72 -14.61
C VAL A 616 2.64 36.18 -14.87
N ALA A 617 1.90 36.83 -13.95
CA ALA A 617 1.56 38.26 -14.04
C ALA A 617 2.82 39.13 -14.03
N THR A 618 3.83 38.81 -13.22
CA THR A 618 5.10 39.55 -13.22
C THR A 618 5.85 39.37 -14.53
N ALA A 619 5.92 38.15 -15.06
CA ALA A 619 6.52 37.90 -16.37
C ALA A 619 5.77 38.62 -17.50
N ALA A 620 4.44 38.66 -17.47
CA ALA A 620 3.60 39.35 -18.45
C ALA A 620 3.82 40.87 -18.50
N LYS A 621 4.23 41.51 -17.39
CA LYS A 621 4.59 42.94 -17.36
C LYS A 621 5.78 43.26 -18.29
N LYS A 622 6.60 42.31 -18.65
CA LYS A 622 7.68 42.47 -19.65
C LYS A 622 7.15 42.49 -21.10
N GLY A 623 5.87 42.12 -21.29
CA GLY A 623 5.24 42.00 -22.61
C GLY A 623 5.70 40.76 -23.35
N ASN A 624 6.89 40.81 -23.94
CA ASN A 624 7.51 39.65 -24.61
C ASN A 624 8.50 38.91 -23.73
N VAL A 625 8.38 37.61 -23.70
CA VAL A 625 9.29 36.69 -22.97
C VAL A 625 9.91 35.67 -23.93
N LYS A 626 11.18 35.34 -23.68
CA LYS A 626 11.93 34.37 -24.50
C LYS A 626 11.93 33.04 -23.78
N VAL A 627 11.30 32.01 -24.35
CA VAL A 627 11.12 30.68 -23.76
C VAL A 627 11.30 29.61 -24.82
N ASP A 628 11.83 28.43 -24.39
CA ASP A 628 11.92 27.25 -25.23
C ASP A 628 10.62 26.45 -25.12
N LEU A 629 9.87 26.34 -26.23
CA LEU A 629 8.62 25.62 -26.30
C LEU A 629 8.30 25.18 -27.73
N ALA A 630 7.48 24.13 -27.83
CA ALA A 630 6.87 23.72 -29.10
C ALA A 630 5.53 24.45 -29.33
N ARG A 631 5.08 24.41 -30.55
CA ARG A 631 3.72 24.79 -30.96
C ARG A 631 3.12 23.67 -31.78
N ARG A 632 1.83 23.73 -31.95
CA ARG A 632 1.12 22.86 -32.91
C ARG A 632 0.84 23.65 -34.19
N LYS A 633 0.92 23.00 -35.34
CA LYS A 633 0.62 23.58 -36.63
C LYS A 633 -0.57 22.85 -37.25
N CYS A 634 -1.57 23.59 -37.69
CA CYS A 634 -2.75 23.02 -38.32
C CYS A 634 -2.37 22.27 -39.60
N THR A 635 -2.91 21.07 -39.79
CA THR A 635 -2.70 20.25 -40.97
C THR A 635 -3.29 20.90 -42.22
N GLN A 636 -4.40 21.64 -42.11
CA GLN A 636 -5.08 22.29 -43.21
C GLN A 636 -4.67 23.75 -43.42
N CYS A 637 -5.00 24.65 -42.48
CA CYS A 637 -4.79 26.07 -42.66
C CYS A 637 -3.40 26.58 -42.24
N LYS A 638 -2.52 25.69 -41.72
CA LYS A 638 -1.13 25.95 -41.34
C LYS A 638 -0.95 26.99 -40.21
N ILE A 639 -2.03 27.41 -39.55
CA ILE A 639 -1.96 28.29 -38.39
C ILE A 639 -1.29 27.59 -37.22
N SER A 640 -0.42 28.29 -36.51
CA SER A 640 0.21 27.79 -35.30
C SER A 640 -0.63 28.12 -34.06
N SER A 641 -0.85 27.12 -33.22
CA SER A 641 -1.57 27.26 -31.95
C SER A 641 -0.92 26.35 -30.88
N PHE A 642 -1.45 26.31 -29.67
CA PHE A 642 -1.11 25.33 -28.64
C PHE A 642 -2.18 24.24 -28.49
N GLN A 643 -3.28 24.38 -29.20
CA GLN A 643 -4.42 23.47 -29.10
C GLN A 643 -4.24 22.26 -30.04
N SER A 644 -4.70 21.10 -29.61
CA SER A 644 -4.70 19.87 -30.39
C SER A 644 -5.66 19.91 -31.60
N ILE A 645 -6.65 20.78 -31.52
CA ILE A 645 -7.59 21.11 -32.62
C ILE A 645 -7.41 22.54 -33.00
N CYS A 646 -7.39 22.83 -34.28
CA CYS A 646 -7.21 24.18 -34.80
C CYS A 646 -8.39 25.08 -34.43
N PRO A 647 -8.17 26.21 -33.69
CA PRO A 647 -9.25 27.09 -33.30
C PRO A 647 -9.88 27.86 -34.47
N HIS A 648 -9.26 27.83 -35.67
CA HIS A 648 -9.75 28.54 -36.84
C HIS A 648 -10.60 27.65 -37.76
N CYS A 649 -10.15 26.40 -38.05
CA CYS A 649 -10.82 25.54 -39.04
C CYS A 649 -11.28 24.18 -38.46
N GLY A 650 -11.05 23.91 -37.18
CA GLY A 650 -11.47 22.65 -36.54
C GLY A 650 -10.65 21.41 -36.94
N ALA A 651 -9.63 21.55 -37.79
CA ALA A 651 -8.80 20.44 -38.20
C ALA A 651 -7.76 20.03 -37.13
N PRO A 652 -7.30 18.76 -37.11
CA PRO A 652 -6.22 18.32 -36.25
C PRO A 652 -4.95 19.16 -36.44
N THR A 653 -4.13 19.23 -35.39
CA THR A 653 -2.85 19.94 -35.43
C THR A 653 -1.72 18.95 -35.13
N GLU A 654 -0.57 19.16 -35.74
CA GLU A 654 0.67 18.41 -35.54
C GLU A 654 1.65 19.20 -34.69
N ILE A 655 2.45 18.51 -33.87
CA ILE A 655 3.49 19.15 -33.06
C ILE A 655 4.62 19.62 -34.00
N SER A 656 4.96 20.89 -33.93
CA SER A 656 6.16 21.40 -34.59
C SER A 656 7.35 21.39 -33.61
N PRO A 657 8.59 21.22 -34.11
CA PRO A 657 9.77 21.15 -33.27
C PRO A 657 9.85 22.31 -32.29
N HIS A 658 10.26 22.02 -31.05
CA HIS A 658 10.51 23.07 -30.06
C HIS A 658 11.73 23.92 -30.43
N SER A 659 11.71 25.14 -30.02
CA SER A 659 12.84 26.07 -30.15
C SER A 659 12.59 27.28 -29.25
N VAL A 660 13.66 28.01 -29.01
CA VAL A 660 13.55 29.27 -28.27
C VAL A 660 12.71 30.28 -29.06
N LYS A 661 11.60 30.66 -28.50
CA LYS A 661 10.62 31.55 -29.13
C LYS A 661 10.37 32.81 -28.28
N ASN A 662 10.12 33.90 -28.94
CA ASN A 662 9.70 35.13 -28.31
C ASN A 662 8.16 35.17 -28.37
N ILE A 663 7.52 35.15 -27.21
CA ILE A 663 6.05 35.13 -27.09
C ILE A 663 5.54 36.37 -26.37
N ASN A 664 4.42 36.96 -26.83
CA ASN A 664 3.77 38.04 -26.13
C ASN A 664 2.88 37.50 -25.01
N LEU A 665 3.51 37.28 -23.85
CA LEU A 665 2.81 36.70 -22.69
C LEU A 665 1.70 37.61 -22.14
N SER A 666 1.88 38.92 -22.25
CA SER A 666 0.85 39.87 -21.81
C SER A 666 -0.46 39.72 -22.59
N ALA A 667 -0.36 39.64 -23.93
CA ALA A 667 -1.54 39.47 -24.78
C ALA A 667 -2.18 38.08 -24.58
N MET A 668 -1.36 37.04 -24.41
CA MET A 668 -1.84 35.66 -24.16
C MET A 668 -2.56 35.58 -22.82
N LEU A 669 -1.99 36.11 -21.74
CA LEU A 669 -2.59 36.11 -20.41
C LEU A 669 -3.92 36.87 -20.38
N LYS A 670 -3.98 38.04 -21.06
CA LYS A 670 -5.22 38.82 -21.17
C LYS A 670 -6.30 37.99 -21.87
N LYS A 671 -5.98 37.39 -23.02
CA LYS A 671 -6.94 36.56 -23.76
C LYS A 671 -7.45 35.39 -22.92
N ALA A 672 -6.54 34.68 -22.23
CA ALA A 672 -6.90 33.57 -21.36
C ALA A 672 -7.80 34.03 -20.19
N SER A 673 -7.45 35.15 -19.56
CA SER A 673 -8.25 35.78 -18.50
C SER A 673 -9.67 36.15 -18.97
N ASP A 674 -9.79 36.70 -20.17
CA ASP A 674 -11.07 37.04 -20.77
C ASP A 674 -11.90 35.78 -21.07
N ASN A 675 -11.28 34.71 -21.57
CA ASN A 675 -11.93 33.43 -21.86
C ASN A 675 -12.57 32.80 -20.62
N VAL A 676 -11.87 32.80 -19.48
CA VAL A 676 -12.36 32.20 -18.21
C VAL A 676 -13.08 33.23 -17.32
N LYS A 677 -13.24 34.48 -17.77
CA LYS A 677 -13.90 35.57 -17.04
C LYS A 677 -13.29 35.85 -15.65
N VAL A 678 -11.99 35.66 -15.48
CA VAL A 678 -11.26 35.90 -14.25
C VAL A 678 -10.45 37.18 -14.38
N ARG A 679 -10.81 38.22 -13.63
CA ARG A 679 -10.16 39.53 -13.75
C ARG A 679 -8.83 39.67 -13.03
N LYS A 680 -8.62 38.88 -11.96
CA LYS A 680 -7.41 38.96 -11.10
C LYS A 680 -6.60 37.65 -11.18
N VAL A 681 -5.42 37.74 -11.75
CA VAL A 681 -4.54 36.59 -12.04
C VAL A 681 -3.15 36.78 -11.38
N ASP A 682 -3.07 37.51 -10.27
CA ASP A 682 -1.82 37.98 -9.68
C ASP A 682 -0.98 36.82 -9.07
N GLU A 683 -1.62 35.78 -8.57
CA GLU A 683 -1.00 34.66 -7.85
C GLU A 683 -0.71 33.45 -8.73
N MET A 684 -1.08 33.46 -9.99
CA MET A 684 -0.78 32.34 -10.90
C MET A 684 0.73 32.16 -11.05
N LYS A 685 1.21 30.94 -10.78
CA LYS A 685 2.62 30.53 -10.90
C LYS A 685 2.80 29.60 -12.10
N GLY A 686 3.82 29.90 -12.90
CA GLY A 686 4.26 29.05 -14.01
C GLY A 686 5.56 28.30 -13.69
N VAL A 687 6.19 27.74 -14.72
CA VAL A 687 7.47 27.03 -14.63
C VAL A 687 8.56 27.80 -15.37
N VAL A 688 9.83 27.54 -15.01
CA VAL A 688 10.96 28.18 -15.73
C VAL A 688 11.06 27.65 -17.14
N GLY A 689 10.95 26.33 -17.32
CA GLY A 689 11.02 25.63 -18.60
C GLY A 689 10.30 24.31 -18.53
N MET A 690 10.22 23.62 -19.66
CA MET A 690 9.59 22.31 -19.79
C MET A 690 10.67 21.23 -19.89
N ILE A 691 10.49 20.14 -19.14
CA ILE A 691 11.39 18.95 -19.16
C ILE A 691 10.99 18.00 -20.29
N SER A 692 9.68 17.87 -20.56
CA SER A 692 9.15 17.02 -21.64
C SER A 692 9.83 17.30 -22.97
N GLU A 693 10.18 16.27 -23.72
CA GLU A 693 10.78 16.38 -25.07
C GLU A 693 9.86 17.17 -26.03
N SER A 694 8.55 16.98 -25.93
CA SER A 694 7.58 17.72 -26.74
C SER A 694 7.53 19.20 -26.43
N LYS A 695 7.88 19.62 -25.20
CA LYS A 695 7.83 20.99 -24.70
C LYS A 695 6.57 21.76 -25.04
N LEU A 696 5.43 21.07 -25.05
CA LEU A 696 4.12 21.67 -25.25
C LEU A 696 3.61 22.26 -23.91
N PRO A 697 3.29 23.54 -23.87
CA PRO A 697 2.76 24.16 -22.66
C PRO A 697 1.27 23.85 -22.50
N GLU A 698 0.81 23.77 -21.26
CA GLU A 698 -0.62 23.79 -20.96
C GLU A 698 -1.27 25.13 -21.34
N PRO A 699 -2.57 25.16 -21.64
CA PRO A 699 -3.31 26.41 -21.78
C PRO A 699 -3.23 27.26 -20.50
N LEU A 700 -3.03 28.59 -20.65
CA LEU A 700 -3.00 29.49 -19.50
C LEU A 700 -4.32 29.53 -18.72
N GLU A 701 -5.42 29.23 -19.38
CA GLU A 701 -6.75 29.10 -18.79
C GLU A 701 -6.77 28.08 -17.63
N LYS A 702 -6.16 26.91 -17.81
CA LYS A 702 -6.04 25.90 -16.76
C LYS A 702 -5.29 26.45 -15.54
N GLY A 703 -4.15 27.09 -15.77
CA GLY A 703 -3.35 27.69 -14.70
C GLY A 703 -4.09 28.80 -13.95
N ILE A 704 -4.91 29.59 -14.65
CA ILE A 704 -5.76 30.64 -14.03
C ILE A 704 -6.82 30.01 -13.13
N LEU A 705 -7.52 28.98 -13.62
CA LEU A 705 -8.57 28.29 -12.86
C LEU A 705 -7.99 27.59 -11.64
N ARG A 706 -6.85 26.90 -11.80
CA ARG A 706 -6.15 26.24 -10.69
C ARG A 706 -5.67 27.25 -9.65
N SER A 707 -5.11 28.38 -10.08
CA SER A 707 -4.71 29.46 -9.16
C SER A 707 -5.87 30.02 -8.35
N LYS A 708 -7.04 30.12 -8.96
CA LYS A 708 -8.27 30.60 -8.28
C LYS A 708 -8.73 29.61 -7.20
N ASN A 709 -8.52 28.33 -7.42
CA ASN A 709 -9.01 27.24 -6.56
C ASN A 709 -7.89 26.61 -5.71
N GLU A 710 -6.68 27.21 -5.67
CA GLU A 710 -5.53 26.74 -4.91
C GLU A 710 -5.09 25.30 -5.27
N VAL A 711 -5.25 24.92 -6.53
CA VAL A 711 -4.84 23.62 -7.07
C VAL A 711 -3.44 23.72 -7.67
N PHE A 712 -2.58 22.75 -7.37
CA PHE A 712 -1.17 22.76 -7.79
C PHE A 712 -0.82 21.56 -8.65
N THR A 713 0.17 21.75 -9.54
CA THR A 713 0.76 20.69 -10.34
C THR A 713 2.01 20.16 -9.64
N PHE A 714 2.10 18.84 -9.49
CA PHE A 714 3.20 18.13 -8.84
C PHE A 714 4.25 17.64 -9.85
N LYS A 715 5.42 17.21 -9.36
CA LYS A 715 6.54 16.76 -10.20
C LYS A 715 6.20 15.54 -11.06
N ASP A 716 5.27 14.71 -10.61
CA ASP A 716 4.76 13.55 -11.33
C ASP A 716 3.66 13.88 -12.35
N GLY A 717 3.39 15.17 -12.57
CA GLY A 717 2.33 15.64 -13.46
C GLY A 717 0.92 15.57 -12.87
N THR A 718 0.72 14.99 -11.69
CA THR A 718 -0.58 14.96 -11.03
C THR A 718 -0.98 16.34 -10.55
N ILE A 719 -2.28 16.58 -10.52
CA ILE A 719 -2.89 17.82 -10.03
C ILE A 719 -3.54 17.49 -8.70
N ARG A 720 -3.15 18.22 -7.66
CA ARG A 720 -3.63 17.99 -6.30
C ARG A 720 -4.01 19.28 -5.64
N HIS A 721 -5.05 19.17 -4.83
CA HIS A 721 -5.40 20.17 -3.84
C HIS A 721 -4.93 19.63 -2.48
N ASP A 722 -3.91 20.25 -1.90
CA ASP A 722 -3.41 19.86 -0.57
C ASP A 722 -4.28 20.51 0.50
N SER A 723 -5.25 19.74 1.00
CA SER A 723 -6.04 20.13 2.17
C SER A 723 -5.47 19.59 3.48
N THR A 724 -4.68 18.52 3.42
CA THR A 724 -4.05 17.90 4.58
C THR A 724 -2.87 17.02 4.19
N ASP A 725 -1.87 16.96 5.07
CA ASP A 725 -0.74 16.03 4.98
C ASP A 725 -1.08 14.62 5.49
N LEU A 726 -2.24 14.45 6.13
CA LEU A 726 -2.70 13.21 6.73
C LEU A 726 -3.92 12.68 5.97
N PRO A 727 -4.09 11.34 5.91
CA PRO A 727 -5.32 10.77 5.41
C PRO A 727 -6.53 11.27 6.21
N LEU A 728 -7.61 11.60 5.51
CA LEU A 728 -8.87 11.90 6.16
C LEU A 728 -9.45 10.60 6.72
N THR A 729 -9.70 10.57 8.01
CA THR A 729 -10.25 9.39 8.70
C THR A 729 -11.65 9.64 9.28
N HIS A 730 -11.98 10.91 9.53
CA HIS A 730 -13.27 11.33 10.07
C HIS A 730 -13.73 12.58 9.34
N PHE A 731 -15.04 12.75 9.24
CA PHE A 731 -15.66 13.91 8.63
C PHE A 731 -16.96 14.28 9.34
N ILE A 732 -17.38 15.52 9.19
CA ILE A 732 -18.70 16.00 9.59
C ILE A 732 -19.52 16.15 8.30
N PRO A 733 -20.67 15.45 8.16
CA PRO A 733 -21.46 15.44 6.92
C PRO A 733 -21.80 16.84 6.41
N LYS A 734 -22.18 17.74 7.31
CA LYS A 734 -22.45 19.14 7.00
C LYS A 734 -21.31 19.87 6.30
N GLU A 735 -20.05 19.59 6.68
CA GLU A 735 -18.87 20.27 6.10
C GLU A 735 -18.62 19.86 4.65
N ILE A 736 -19.04 18.66 4.27
CA ILE A 736 -18.90 18.12 2.90
C ILE A 736 -20.22 18.12 2.13
N GLY A 737 -21.29 18.69 2.71
CA GLY A 737 -22.61 18.84 2.06
C GLY A 737 -23.34 17.50 1.83
N VAL A 738 -23.10 16.49 2.67
CA VAL A 738 -23.76 15.18 2.60
C VAL A 738 -24.88 15.12 3.63
N THR A 739 -26.08 14.69 3.20
CA THR A 739 -27.23 14.55 4.12
C THR A 739 -27.20 13.23 4.88
N VAL A 740 -27.95 13.18 5.98
CA VAL A 740 -28.09 11.94 6.80
C VAL A 740 -28.69 10.82 5.96
N GLU A 741 -29.70 11.10 5.15
CA GLU A 741 -30.33 10.12 4.27
C GLU A 741 -29.29 9.51 3.31
N LYS A 742 -28.43 10.36 2.73
CA LYS A 742 -27.38 9.90 1.83
C LYS A 742 -26.36 9.02 2.53
N LEU A 743 -25.98 9.34 3.77
CA LEU A 743 -25.10 8.50 4.58
C LEU A 743 -25.70 7.12 4.87
N LEU A 744 -26.98 7.09 5.23
CA LEU A 744 -27.71 5.85 5.48
C LEU A 744 -27.83 5.00 4.20
N GLU A 745 -28.07 5.61 3.04
CA GLU A 745 -28.04 4.95 1.74
C GLU A 745 -26.66 4.36 1.41
N MET A 746 -25.58 5.05 1.80
CA MET A 746 -24.23 4.57 1.65
C MET A 746 -23.85 3.50 2.69
N GLY A 747 -24.76 3.20 3.64
CA GLY A 747 -24.60 2.19 4.68
C GLY A 747 -23.82 2.66 5.90
N TYR A 748 -23.64 3.97 6.10
CA TYR A 748 -23.20 4.52 7.39
C TYR A 748 -24.38 4.54 8.35
N THR A 749 -24.30 3.82 9.46
CA THR A 749 -25.40 3.70 10.42
C THR A 749 -25.09 4.31 11.78
N LYS A 750 -23.82 4.48 12.09
CA LYS A 750 -23.34 4.95 13.41
C LYS A 750 -22.29 6.04 13.23
N ASP A 751 -22.22 6.95 14.21
CA ASP A 751 -21.16 7.93 14.33
C ASP A 751 -19.86 7.29 14.90
N CYS A 752 -18.78 8.05 14.98
CA CYS A 752 -17.49 7.58 15.53
C CYS A 752 -17.54 7.18 17.02
N TYR A 753 -18.63 7.47 17.71
CA TYR A 753 -18.87 7.09 19.11
C TYR A 753 -19.80 5.87 19.23
N GLY A 754 -20.29 5.34 18.10
CA GLY A 754 -21.19 4.20 18.06
C GLY A 754 -22.67 4.54 18.26
N ASN A 755 -23.06 5.82 18.25
CA ASN A 755 -24.46 6.23 18.32
C ASN A 755 -25.09 6.20 16.91
N PRO A 756 -26.41 5.96 16.78
CA PRO A 756 -27.09 6.10 15.51
C PRO A 756 -26.88 7.50 14.91
N ILE A 757 -26.82 7.59 13.57
CA ILE A 757 -26.70 8.87 12.89
C ILE A 757 -28.08 9.53 12.85
N GLU A 758 -28.22 10.66 13.55
CA GLU A 758 -29.49 11.41 13.67
C GLU A 758 -29.43 12.80 13.02
N ASN A 759 -28.22 13.36 12.88
CA ASN A 759 -28.02 14.68 12.30
C ASN A 759 -26.68 14.79 11.55
N ASP A 760 -26.52 15.83 10.76
CA ASP A 760 -25.36 16.09 9.89
C ASP A 760 -24.16 16.74 10.60
N GLU A 761 -24.26 17.00 11.91
CA GLU A 761 -23.16 17.54 12.74
C GLU A 761 -22.41 16.45 13.51
N GLN A 762 -22.85 15.19 13.45
CA GLN A 762 -22.15 14.08 14.07
C GLN A 762 -20.87 13.77 13.31
N ILE A 763 -19.84 13.33 14.06
CA ILE A 763 -18.55 12.94 13.47
C ILE A 763 -18.65 11.49 12.97
N ILE A 764 -18.46 11.29 11.69
CA ILE A 764 -18.52 9.99 11.03
C ILE A 764 -17.10 9.51 10.74
N GLU A 765 -16.81 8.23 11.00
CA GLU A 765 -15.57 7.60 10.57
C GLU A 765 -15.67 7.22 9.09
N LEU A 766 -14.69 7.69 8.30
CA LEU A 766 -14.63 7.37 6.87
C LEU A 766 -14.19 5.92 6.70
N ARG A 767 -14.95 5.12 5.96
CA ARG A 767 -14.54 3.76 5.61
C ARG A 767 -13.29 3.77 4.78
N VAL A 768 -12.46 2.74 4.91
CA VAL A 768 -11.14 2.64 4.27
C VAL A 768 -11.21 2.70 2.75
N GLN A 769 -12.29 2.19 2.17
CA GLN A 769 -12.53 2.19 0.72
C GLN A 769 -13.18 3.48 0.19
N ASP A 770 -13.72 4.32 1.06
CA ASP A 770 -14.39 5.55 0.67
C ASP A 770 -13.41 6.73 0.63
N ILE A 771 -13.69 7.70 -0.21
CA ILE A 771 -12.85 8.87 -0.40
C ILE A 771 -13.75 10.11 -0.37
N VAL A 772 -13.35 11.13 0.38
CA VAL A 772 -13.94 12.46 0.26
C VAL A 772 -13.19 13.22 -0.82
N ILE A 773 -13.89 13.56 -1.91
CA ILE A 773 -13.34 14.30 -3.03
C ILE A 773 -13.83 15.73 -2.95
N SER A 774 -12.92 16.69 -3.07
CA SER A 774 -13.27 18.09 -3.20
C SER A 774 -14.00 18.33 -4.54
N ASN A 775 -15.06 19.16 -4.52
CA ASN A 775 -15.79 19.55 -5.74
C ASN A 775 -14.91 20.23 -6.81
N ASN A 776 -13.69 20.61 -6.47
CA ASN A 776 -12.72 21.25 -7.34
C ASN A 776 -11.76 20.26 -8.03
N CYS A 777 -11.85 18.95 -7.75
CA CYS A 777 -11.02 17.93 -8.36
C CYS A 777 -11.51 17.44 -9.73
N ALA A 778 -12.58 18.05 -10.27
CA ALA A 778 -13.19 17.68 -11.54
C ALA A 778 -12.68 18.53 -12.72
N ASP A 779 -11.40 18.91 -12.72
CA ASP A 779 -10.79 19.64 -13.83
C ASP A 779 -10.45 18.75 -15.04
#